data_1ce08bd0ee5fe5cd2b10c838218630f0
#
_entry.id   1ce08bd0ee5fe5cd2b10c838218630f0
#
_cell.length_a   1.000
_cell.length_b   1.000
_cell.length_c   1.000
_cell.angle_alpha   90.00
_cell.angle_beta   90.00
_cell.angle_gamma   90.00
#
_symmetry.space_group_name_H-M   'P 1'
#
loop_
_entity.id
_entity.type
_entity.pdbx_description
1 polymer ?
#
loop_
_entity_poly.entity_id
_entity_poly.type
_entity_poly.pdbx_seq_one_letter_code
_entity_poly.pdbx_strand_id
1 'polypeptide(L)'
;MLFLSPNYYLRPMQKKLFLLDAMALIYRAYYALIRAPRITSKGRNTNAQFGFTTTLVDLINKEKPTHLAVCFDTDAATERHTDFTDYKANRQAAPEDLISALPDIKKIIKAFNIPVVELDGYEADDVIGTLAWQAADLGYQVYMVTPDKDYGQLLIHEGVYIYKPPYMGNKEEILDAKKITEKWCIERVEQVVDMLGLMGDAVDNIPGIAGVGEKTACKLLKEYDNLENILAHADEIKGSLGEKIRNGKEAAIMSKKLAKIITDVPVQFHEEEYMLQEWNIPELKDLFAELEFKALGKRILGDEFSVFEKVATTPSGGQMDLFVTVEDGKAIDVQVTDISEPEETVGLTADKNIHNTPHNYTLVEGEDKIKELVNELMAIEEISFDTETTGTYAHDVELVGISFSYKQGEGYYIPAPKKFEETLEFLENFRLLFEDTSKKWVGQNVKYDLTVFKWYGIEFAGQFFDTMLAHYLIEPEGRRNMDYLSAQFLRYEPVSIEELIGKKGKGQLSMKDVELEKIKEYAVEDADITLQLKNAFAPLIAKRKVDTVFNDVETPLVKVLLDMEYEGVRIDKDFLSDYSKELEKEAACCEENVYAVAEVRFNLASPKQLGEVLFEKLKLDPKAKKTKSGQYATGEDVLMKLASQHKIVDDIIGFRELTKLKNTYIDALPLMINRKTGRVHTCYS
;
A
#
# COMPACT_ATOMS: atom_id res chain seq x y z
N MET A 1 62.36 -4.27 6.11
CA MET A 1 61.70 -5.45 6.70
C MET A 1 60.62 -4.94 7.66
N LEU A 2 59.41 -4.81 7.21
CA LEU A 2 58.23 -4.49 8.02
C LEU A 2 57.27 -5.64 7.81
N PHE A 3 57.08 -6.42 8.89
CA PHE A 3 56.13 -7.54 8.90
C PHE A 3 54.70 -7.02 8.85
N LEU A 4 53.98 -7.26 7.74
CA LEU A 4 52.56 -7.16 7.66
C LEU A 4 51.92 -8.39 8.28
N SER A 5 51.20 -8.19 9.36
CA SER A 5 50.37 -9.20 10.03
C SER A 5 49.21 -9.63 9.16
N PRO A 6 49.00 -10.91 8.86
CA PRO A 6 47.84 -11.40 8.14
C PRO A 6 46.78 -11.89 9.13
N ASN A 7 45.86 -11.04 9.51
CA ASN A 7 44.63 -11.48 10.16
C ASN A 7 43.48 -10.51 9.87
N TYR A 8 43.10 -10.40 8.60
CA TYR A 8 41.70 -10.07 8.26
C TYR A 8 40.93 -11.39 8.27
N TYR A 9 40.36 -11.77 9.42
CA TYR A 9 39.29 -12.74 9.45
C TYR A 9 38.11 -12.11 8.68
N LEU A 10 37.91 -12.56 7.46
CA LEU A 10 36.62 -12.43 6.78
C LEU A 10 35.58 -13.06 7.70
N ARG A 11 34.76 -12.23 8.35
CA ARG A 11 33.55 -12.76 9.01
C ARG A 11 32.79 -13.53 7.94
N PRO A 12 32.46 -14.83 8.15
CA PRO A 12 31.64 -15.54 7.17
C PRO A 12 30.34 -14.72 6.99
N MET A 13 29.98 -14.46 5.75
CA MET A 13 28.70 -13.80 5.45
C MET A 13 27.60 -14.63 6.10
N GLN A 14 26.78 -13.98 6.93
CA GLN A 14 25.70 -14.64 7.65
C GLN A 14 24.68 -15.16 6.63
N LYS A 15 24.45 -16.48 6.61
CA LYS A 15 23.51 -17.10 5.68
C LYS A 15 22.07 -16.73 6.06
N LYS A 16 21.34 -16.17 5.12
CA LYS A 16 19.95 -15.76 5.30
C LYS A 16 19.05 -16.59 4.38
N LEU A 17 18.08 -17.29 4.93
CA LEU A 17 17.05 -18.02 4.20
C LEU A 17 15.72 -17.31 4.36
N PHE A 18 15.04 -17.06 3.24
CA PHE A 18 13.66 -16.54 3.21
C PHE A 18 12.72 -17.61 2.67
N LEU A 19 11.72 -17.99 3.47
CA LEU A 19 10.67 -18.93 3.11
C LEU A 19 9.35 -18.18 2.96
N LEU A 20 8.81 -18.13 1.75
CA LEU A 20 7.63 -17.35 1.42
C LEU A 20 6.38 -18.23 1.46
N ASP A 21 5.38 -17.81 2.22
CA ASP A 21 4.03 -18.34 2.17
C ASP A 21 3.34 -17.76 0.92
N ALA A 22 3.24 -18.59 -0.12
CA ALA A 22 2.78 -18.15 -1.43
C ALA A 22 1.34 -17.63 -1.39
N MET A 23 0.41 -18.42 -0.85
CA MET A 23 -1.01 -18.08 -0.90
C MET A 23 -1.32 -16.83 -0.11
N ALA A 24 -0.74 -16.67 1.09
CA ALA A 24 -0.92 -15.47 1.90
C ALA A 24 -0.45 -14.20 1.17
N LEU A 25 0.69 -14.26 0.46
CA LEU A 25 1.22 -13.16 -0.32
C LEU A 25 0.41 -12.89 -1.59
N ILE A 26 -0.03 -13.92 -2.30
CA ILE A 26 -0.82 -13.83 -3.53
C ILE A 26 -2.19 -13.23 -3.26
N TYR A 27 -2.91 -13.70 -2.24
CA TYR A 27 -4.19 -13.11 -1.82
C TYR A 27 -4.03 -11.63 -1.47
N ARG A 28 -3.01 -11.32 -0.69
CA ARG A 28 -2.70 -9.94 -0.32
C ARG A 28 -2.43 -9.06 -1.55
N ALA A 29 -1.64 -9.54 -2.50
CA ALA A 29 -1.31 -8.85 -3.74
C ALA A 29 -2.55 -8.60 -4.60
N TYR A 30 -3.39 -9.62 -4.76
CA TYR A 30 -4.63 -9.53 -5.53
C TYR A 30 -5.58 -8.46 -4.98
N TYR A 31 -5.85 -8.50 -3.65
CA TYR A 31 -6.78 -7.57 -3.02
C TYR A 31 -6.22 -6.15 -2.85
N ALA A 32 -4.92 -5.97 -2.82
CA ALA A 32 -4.29 -4.63 -2.79
C ALA A 32 -4.61 -3.81 -4.06
N LEU A 33 -4.78 -4.48 -5.21
CA LEU A 33 -5.04 -3.87 -6.50
C LEU A 33 -6.52 -3.96 -6.95
N ILE A 34 -7.43 -4.43 -6.09
CA ILE A 34 -8.83 -4.69 -6.48
C ILE A 34 -9.59 -3.43 -6.89
N ARG A 35 -9.21 -2.25 -6.35
CA ARG A 35 -9.85 -0.96 -6.67
C ARG A 35 -9.35 -0.34 -7.99
N ALA A 36 -8.17 -0.74 -8.45
CA ALA A 36 -7.56 -0.31 -9.69
C ALA A 36 -6.93 -1.53 -10.37
N PRO A 37 -7.77 -2.43 -10.94
CA PRO A 37 -7.32 -3.71 -11.45
C PRO A 37 -6.44 -3.55 -12.69
N ARG A 38 -5.39 -4.35 -12.78
CA ARG A 38 -4.52 -4.44 -13.94
C ARG A 38 -5.11 -5.43 -14.93
N ILE A 39 -5.59 -4.92 -16.03
CA ILE A 39 -6.21 -5.72 -17.08
C ILE A 39 -5.33 -5.62 -18.33
N THR A 40 -4.93 -6.76 -18.88
CA THR A 40 -4.21 -6.80 -20.16
C THR A 40 -5.11 -6.36 -21.32
N SER A 41 -4.51 -6.04 -22.46
CA SER A 41 -5.24 -5.72 -23.71
C SER A 41 -6.23 -6.83 -24.13
N LYS A 42 -6.02 -8.06 -23.66
CA LYS A 42 -6.88 -9.23 -23.89
C LYS A 42 -7.95 -9.43 -22.81
N GLY A 43 -8.11 -8.48 -21.88
CA GLY A 43 -9.12 -8.52 -20.81
C GLY A 43 -8.75 -9.40 -19.60
N ARG A 44 -7.50 -9.86 -19.49
CA ARG A 44 -7.05 -10.73 -18.39
C ARG A 44 -6.64 -9.88 -17.17
N ASN A 45 -7.17 -10.22 -16.00
CA ASN A 45 -6.73 -9.61 -14.74
C ASN A 45 -5.38 -10.18 -14.30
N THR A 46 -4.40 -9.31 -14.02
CA THR A 46 -3.04 -9.67 -13.64
C THR A 46 -2.62 -9.11 -12.27
N ASN A 47 -3.58 -8.73 -11.43
CA ASN A 47 -3.32 -8.17 -10.11
C ASN A 47 -2.43 -9.07 -9.24
N ALA A 48 -2.76 -10.37 -9.19
CA ALA A 48 -2.04 -11.34 -8.38
C ALA A 48 -0.60 -11.51 -8.84
N GLN A 49 -0.41 -11.73 -10.16
CA GLN A 49 0.92 -11.90 -10.77
C GLN A 49 1.80 -10.67 -10.57
N PHE A 50 1.24 -9.49 -10.85
CA PHE A 50 1.98 -8.23 -10.71
C PHE A 50 2.37 -7.93 -9.28
N GLY A 51 1.41 -7.99 -8.34
CA GLY A 51 1.66 -7.64 -6.96
C GLY A 51 2.57 -8.64 -6.25
N PHE A 52 2.43 -9.94 -6.55
CA PHE A 52 3.34 -10.98 -6.04
C PHE A 52 4.77 -10.78 -6.57
N THR A 53 4.94 -10.59 -7.88
CA THR A 53 6.25 -10.37 -8.50
C THR A 53 6.92 -9.11 -7.94
N THR A 54 6.17 -8.03 -7.76
CA THR A 54 6.67 -6.80 -7.14
C THR A 54 7.17 -7.07 -5.71
N THR A 55 6.38 -7.74 -4.89
CA THR A 55 6.75 -8.08 -3.51
C THR A 55 7.99 -8.96 -3.44
N LEU A 56 8.09 -9.95 -4.35
CA LEU A 56 9.24 -10.85 -4.43
C LEU A 56 10.53 -10.11 -4.78
N VAL A 57 10.48 -9.27 -5.83
CA VAL A 57 11.66 -8.51 -6.28
C VAL A 57 12.07 -7.46 -5.25
N ASP A 58 11.12 -6.77 -4.63
CA ASP A 58 11.41 -5.79 -3.57
C ASP A 58 12.07 -6.47 -2.36
N LEU A 59 11.60 -7.67 -1.97
CA LEU A 59 12.21 -8.45 -0.91
C LEU A 59 13.64 -8.87 -1.25
N ILE A 60 13.88 -9.41 -2.45
CA ILE A 60 15.22 -9.83 -2.88
C ILE A 60 16.19 -8.66 -2.88
N ASN A 61 15.78 -7.53 -3.43
CA ASN A 61 16.62 -6.34 -3.53
C ASN A 61 16.93 -5.72 -2.17
N LYS A 62 15.95 -5.69 -1.27
CA LYS A 62 16.07 -5.07 0.03
C LYS A 62 16.85 -5.93 1.02
N GLU A 63 16.42 -7.17 1.21
CA GLU A 63 16.94 -8.05 2.25
C GLU A 63 18.19 -8.81 1.83
N LYS A 64 18.46 -8.88 0.52
CA LYS A 64 19.61 -9.58 -0.09
C LYS A 64 19.78 -10.99 0.50
N PRO A 65 18.73 -11.85 0.40
CA PRO A 65 18.81 -13.20 0.92
C PRO A 65 19.91 -13.99 0.20
N THR A 66 20.55 -14.90 0.90
CA THR A 66 21.46 -15.86 0.25
C THR A 66 20.71 -17.08 -0.29
N HIS A 67 19.57 -17.41 0.36
CA HIS A 67 18.71 -18.53 0.02
C HIS A 67 17.26 -18.12 0.07
N LEU A 68 16.44 -18.66 -0.81
CA LEU A 68 15.01 -18.32 -0.90
C LEU A 68 14.23 -19.50 -1.47
N ALA A 69 13.02 -19.73 -0.96
CA ALA A 69 12.02 -20.63 -1.55
C ALA A 69 10.61 -20.07 -1.39
N VAL A 70 9.70 -20.52 -2.25
CA VAL A 70 8.29 -20.19 -2.19
C VAL A 70 7.48 -21.46 -1.97
N CYS A 71 6.76 -21.54 -0.87
CA CYS A 71 5.98 -22.71 -0.49
C CYS A 71 4.49 -22.49 -0.80
N PHE A 72 3.87 -23.47 -1.44
CA PHE A 72 2.45 -23.46 -1.82
C PHE A 72 1.69 -24.55 -1.09
N ASP A 73 0.42 -24.28 -0.78
CA ASP A 73 -0.55 -25.31 -0.45
C ASP A 73 -0.89 -26.11 -1.71
N THR A 74 -1.20 -27.39 -1.53
CA THR A 74 -1.73 -28.27 -2.58
C THR A 74 -3.24 -28.43 -2.41
N ASP A 75 -3.91 -28.93 -3.46
CA ASP A 75 -5.34 -29.25 -3.41
C ASP A 75 -5.64 -30.57 -2.66
N ALA A 76 -4.60 -31.27 -2.19
CA ALA A 76 -4.75 -32.53 -1.47
C ALA A 76 -5.32 -32.28 -0.06
N ALA A 77 -6.26 -33.14 0.36
CA ALA A 77 -6.78 -33.08 1.71
C ALA A 77 -5.68 -33.40 2.75
N THR A 78 -5.62 -32.59 3.79
CA THR A 78 -4.66 -32.80 4.91
C THR A 78 -5.30 -33.59 6.06
N GLU A 79 -4.49 -34.05 7.01
CA GLU A 79 -4.98 -34.72 8.22
C GLU A 79 -5.98 -33.84 8.99
N ARG A 80 -5.77 -32.50 9.00
CA ARG A 80 -6.67 -31.53 9.64
C ARG A 80 -8.11 -31.60 9.07
N HIS A 81 -8.25 -31.79 7.75
CA HIS A 81 -9.58 -31.97 7.11
C HIS A 81 -10.22 -33.29 7.48
N THR A 82 -9.44 -34.32 7.76
CA THR A 82 -9.95 -35.64 8.20
C THR A 82 -10.40 -35.60 9.66
N ASP A 83 -9.62 -34.91 10.50
CA ASP A 83 -9.92 -34.75 11.93
C ASP A 83 -11.13 -33.85 12.20
N PHE A 84 -11.31 -32.81 11.38
CA PHE A 84 -12.39 -31.85 11.52
C PHE A 84 -12.90 -31.41 10.14
N THR A 85 -14.04 -31.97 9.73
CA THR A 85 -14.64 -31.75 8.40
C THR A 85 -14.99 -30.30 8.12
N ASP A 86 -15.22 -29.50 9.17
CA ASP A 86 -15.52 -28.07 9.06
C ASP A 86 -14.26 -27.19 9.05
N TYR A 87 -13.05 -27.76 9.10
CA TYR A 87 -11.80 -27.03 9.02
C TYR A 87 -11.73 -26.23 7.72
N LYS A 88 -11.51 -24.94 7.81
CA LYS A 88 -11.48 -23.98 6.67
C LYS A 88 -12.76 -23.95 5.81
N ALA A 89 -13.87 -24.61 6.25
CA ALA A 89 -15.12 -24.67 5.48
C ALA A 89 -15.82 -23.31 5.28
N ASN A 90 -15.49 -22.32 6.12
CA ASN A 90 -16.00 -20.95 6.01
C ASN A 90 -15.17 -20.09 5.03
N ARG A 91 -14.04 -20.58 4.50
CA ARG A 91 -13.25 -19.86 3.49
C ARG A 91 -14.06 -19.78 2.19
N GLN A 92 -14.18 -18.58 1.65
CA GLN A 92 -14.77 -18.39 0.32
C GLN A 92 -13.88 -19.01 -0.74
N ALA A 93 -14.48 -19.56 -1.79
CA ALA A 93 -13.73 -19.98 -2.96
C ALA A 93 -12.87 -18.81 -3.47
N ALA A 94 -11.62 -19.10 -3.84
CA ALA A 94 -10.75 -18.10 -4.42
C ALA A 94 -11.40 -17.53 -5.70
N PRO A 95 -11.25 -16.23 -5.98
CA PRO A 95 -11.69 -15.64 -7.24
C PRO A 95 -11.11 -16.41 -8.42
N GLU A 96 -11.88 -16.59 -9.49
CA GLU A 96 -11.42 -17.29 -10.70
C GLU A 96 -10.14 -16.68 -11.29
N ASP A 97 -10.06 -15.33 -11.29
CA ASP A 97 -8.87 -14.60 -11.71
C ASP A 97 -7.62 -14.95 -10.89
N LEU A 98 -7.79 -15.14 -9.58
CA LEU A 98 -6.69 -15.51 -8.69
C LEU A 98 -6.25 -16.96 -8.96
N ILE A 99 -7.20 -17.90 -9.11
CA ILE A 99 -6.88 -19.30 -9.43
C ILE A 99 -6.15 -19.38 -10.77
N SER A 100 -6.63 -18.64 -11.79
CA SER A 100 -6.01 -18.60 -13.12
C SER A 100 -4.62 -17.96 -13.11
N ALA A 101 -4.28 -17.19 -12.08
CA ALA A 101 -2.98 -16.56 -11.94
C ALA A 101 -1.88 -17.50 -11.39
N LEU A 102 -2.25 -18.54 -10.63
CA LEU A 102 -1.30 -19.43 -9.95
C LEU A 102 -0.28 -20.10 -10.88
N PRO A 103 -0.67 -20.64 -12.05
CA PRO A 103 0.29 -21.22 -12.99
C PRO A 103 1.33 -20.22 -13.48
N ASP A 104 0.94 -18.96 -13.73
CA ASP A 104 1.88 -17.93 -14.17
C ASP A 104 2.82 -17.51 -13.07
N ILE A 105 2.31 -17.36 -11.85
CA ILE A 105 3.13 -17.03 -10.68
C ILE A 105 4.19 -18.10 -10.46
N LYS A 106 3.83 -19.38 -10.57
CA LYS A 106 4.80 -20.49 -10.50
C LYS A 106 5.84 -20.43 -11.62
N LYS A 107 5.44 -20.09 -12.86
CA LYS A 107 6.39 -19.88 -13.97
C LYS A 107 7.34 -18.70 -13.68
N ILE A 108 6.81 -17.58 -13.19
CA ILE A 108 7.61 -16.42 -12.83
C ILE A 108 8.64 -16.79 -11.75
N ILE A 109 8.22 -17.49 -10.67
CA ILE A 109 9.13 -17.94 -9.61
C ILE A 109 10.25 -18.83 -10.20
N LYS A 110 9.90 -19.78 -11.07
CA LYS A 110 10.87 -20.65 -11.74
C LYS A 110 11.82 -19.88 -12.65
N ALA A 111 11.32 -18.85 -13.36
CA ALA A 111 12.15 -17.99 -14.19
C ALA A 111 13.12 -17.10 -13.37
N PHE A 112 12.80 -16.82 -12.12
CA PHE A 112 13.73 -16.25 -11.14
C PHE A 112 14.76 -17.26 -10.60
N ASN A 113 14.72 -18.52 -11.07
CA ASN A 113 15.50 -19.65 -10.54
C ASN A 113 15.30 -19.88 -9.03
N ILE A 114 14.06 -19.67 -8.55
CA ILE A 114 13.67 -19.88 -7.18
C ILE A 114 12.88 -21.20 -7.08
N PRO A 115 13.18 -22.08 -6.11
CA PRO A 115 12.44 -23.31 -5.92
C PRO A 115 11.01 -23.04 -5.44
N VAL A 116 10.07 -23.79 -6.04
CA VAL A 116 8.68 -23.92 -5.59
C VAL A 116 8.58 -25.22 -4.81
N VAL A 117 8.17 -25.13 -3.55
CA VAL A 117 8.04 -26.28 -2.65
C VAL A 117 6.56 -26.55 -2.40
N GLU A 118 6.12 -27.77 -2.67
CA GLU A 118 4.75 -28.26 -2.46
C GLU A 118 4.84 -29.68 -1.93
N LEU A 119 3.96 -30.02 -0.99
CA LEU A 119 3.94 -31.38 -0.42
C LEU A 119 2.49 -31.81 -0.19
N ASP A 120 2.04 -32.83 -0.90
CA ASP A 120 0.68 -33.36 -0.75
C ASP A 120 0.43 -33.90 0.65
N GLY A 121 -0.73 -33.57 1.19
CA GLY A 121 -1.16 -33.98 2.53
C GLY A 121 -0.70 -33.08 3.67
N TYR A 122 0.09 -32.04 3.37
CA TYR A 122 0.55 -31.03 4.33
C TYR A 122 0.26 -29.62 3.82
N GLU A 123 0.15 -28.67 4.75
CA GLU A 123 -0.07 -27.26 4.39
C GLU A 123 1.28 -26.55 4.22
N ALA A 124 1.29 -25.39 3.55
CA ALA A 124 2.49 -24.62 3.33
C ALA A 124 3.17 -24.21 4.64
N ASP A 125 2.40 -23.97 5.71
CA ASP A 125 2.91 -23.63 7.04
C ASP A 125 3.70 -24.79 7.68
N ASP A 126 3.27 -26.05 7.48
CA ASP A 126 3.97 -27.25 7.94
C ASP A 126 5.31 -27.43 7.22
N VAL A 127 5.29 -27.22 5.89
CA VAL A 127 6.51 -27.27 5.07
C VAL A 127 7.49 -26.17 5.47
N ILE A 128 7.01 -24.93 5.61
CA ILE A 128 7.82 -23.79 6.03
C ILE A 128 8.39 -23.99 7.43
N GLY A 129 7.57 -24.47 8.37
CA GLY A 129 8.00 -24.73 9.74
C GLY A 129 9.13 -25.77 9.81
N THR A 130 8.97 -26.87 9.07
CA THR A 130 9.98 -27.93 9.01
C THR A 130 11.29 -27.44 8.39
N LEU A 131 11.22 -26.76 7.24
CA LEU A 131 12.41 -26.22 6.57
C LEU A 131 13.10 -25.13 7.41
N ALA A 132 12.30 -24.30 8.09
CA ALA A 132 12.84 -23.22 8.93
C ALA A 132 13.68 -23.79 10.09
N TRP A 133 13.19 -24.82 10.76
CA TRP A 133 13.94 -25.43 11.87
C TRP A 133 15.17 -26.16 11.37
N GLN A 134 15.06 -26.95 10.28
CA GLN A 134 16.23 -27.64 9.70
C GLN A 134 17.34 -26.66 9.29
N ALA A 135 16.97 -25.54 8.65
CA ALA A 135 17.95 -24.53 8.24
C ALA A 135 18.55 -23.77 9.45
N ALA A 136 17.75 -23.48 10.47
CA ALA A 136 18.22 -22.84 11.70
C ALA A 136 19.25 -23.74 12.45
N ASP A 137 19.01 -25.05 12.50
CA ASP A 137 19.97 -26.03 13.02
C ASP A 137 21.32 -26.00 12.28
N LEU A 138 21.30 -25.64 11.01
CA LEU A 138 22.51 -25.44 10.19
C LEU A 138 23.14 -24.05 10.33
N GLY A 139 22.63 -23.22 11.23
CA GLY A 139 23.14 -21.88 11.53
C GLY A 139 22.67 -20.76 10.60
N TYR A 140 21.57 -20.96 9.86
CA TYR A 140 20.93 -19.90 9.07
C TYR A 140 20.12 -18.95 9.94
N GLN A 141 20.04 -17.69 9.52
CA GLN A 141 18.94 -16.82 9.93
C GLN A 141 17.79 -17.06 8.98
N VAL A 142 16.67 -17.53 9.50
CA VAL A 142 15.50 -17.90 8.71
C VAL A 142 14.37 -16.89 8.91
N TYR A 143 13.88 -16.35 7.82
CA TYR A 143 12.76 -15.40 7.77
C TYR A 143 11.57 -16.04 7.07
N MET A 144 10.51 -16.34 7.83
CA MET A 144 9.26 -16.82 7.31
C MET A 144 8.42 -15.62 6.86
N VAL A 145 8.19 -15.49 5.56
CA VAL A 145 7.53 -14.32 4.94
C VAL A 145 6.03 -14.57 4.88
N THR A 146 5.31 -14.14 5.90
CA THR A 146 3.87 -14.34 6.01
C THR A 146 3.23 -13.27 6.91
N PRO A 147 1.99 -12.81 6.63
CA PRO A 147 1.21 -12.01 7.55
C PRO A 147 0.54 -12.84 8.66
N ASP A 148 0.55 -14.17 8.56
CA ASP A 148 -0.16 -15.06 9.46
C ASP A 148 0.46 -15.03 10.88
N LYS A 149 -0.43 -14.94 11.87
CA LYS A 149 -0.07 -14.87 13.28
C LYS A 149 0.31 -16.25 13.87
N ASP A 150 -0.19 -17.32 13.25
CA ASP A 150 -0.05 -18.68 13.76
C ASP A 150 1.39 -19.20 13.66
N TYR A 151 2.17 -18.65 12.72
CA TYR A 151 3.62 -18.85 12.63
C TYR A 151 4.38 -18.39 13.89
N GLY A 152 3.73 -17.62 14.77
CA GLY A 152 4.32 -17.23 16.07
C GLY A 152 4.82 -18.42 16.89
N GLN A 153 4.18 -19.60 16.79
CA GLN A 153 4.57 -20.82 17.48
C GLN A 153 5.93 -21.38 17.03
N LEU A 154 6.39 -21.03 15.82
CA LEU A 154 7.66 -21.51 15.26
C LEU A 154 8.90 -20.74 15.78
N LEU A 155 8.68 -19.59 16.44
CA LEU A 155 9.76 -18.74 16.98
C LEU A 155 10.41 -19.30 18.26
N ILE A 156 10.04 -20.50 18.66
CA ILE A 156 10.72 -21.25 19.74
C ILE A 156 12.17 -21.59 19.36
N HIS A 157 12.44 -21.70 18.06
CA HIS A 157 13.77 -22.03 17.56
C HIS A 157 14.59 -20.75 17.39
N GLU A 158 15.82 -20.73 17.98
CA GLU A 158 16.72 -19.59 17.81
C GLU A 158 17.13 -19.41 16.34
N GLY A 159 17.18 -18.17 15.87
CA GLY A 159 17.51 -17.87 14.47
C GLY A 159 16.33 -17.87 13.51
N VAL A 160 15.11 -18.14 13.98
CA VAL A 160 13.87 -18.10 13.20
C VAL A 160 13.09 -16.82 13.49
N TYR A 161 12.61 -16.15 12.44
CA TYR A 161 11.89 -14.88 12.50
C TYR A 161 10.67 -14.90 11.59
N ILE A 162 9.62 -14.14 11.94
CA ILE A 162 8.53 -13.82 11.00
C ILE A 162 8.87 -12.49 10.34
N TYR A 163 8.82 -12.46 9.02
CA TYR A 163 8.97 -11.24 8.22
C TYR A 163 7.61 -10.87 7.60
N LYS A 164 7.08 -9.71 7.97
CA LYS A 164 5.88 -9.15 7.38
C LYS A 164 6.27 -8.08 6.38
N PRO A 165 6.06 -8.30 5.08
CA PRO A 165 6.39 -7.30 4.08
C PRO A 165 5.60 -6.01 4.26
N PRO A 166 6.10 -4.85 3.77
CA PRO A 166 5.38 -3.57 3.80
C PRO A 166 3.95 -3.69 3.24
N TYR A 167 2.98 -2.99 3.85
CA TYR A 167 1.59 -3.02 3.40
C TYR A 167 0.85 -1.73 3.74
N MET A 168 0.15 -1.13 2.75
CA MET A 168 -0.67 0.09 2.93
C MET A 168 0.05 1.24 3.65
N GLY A 169 1.33 1.45 3.32
CA GLY A 169 2.14 2.52 3.92
C GLY A 169 2.87 2.15 5.21
N ASN A 170 2.63 0.96 5.78
CA ASN A 170 3.42 0.48 6.91
C ASN A 170 4.76 -0.07 6.43
N LYS A 171 5.82 0.14 7.22
CA LYS A 171 7.13 -0.50 7.04
C LYS A 171 7.01 -2.01 7.27
N GLU A 172 8.02 -2.75 6.88
CA GLU A 172 8.15 -4.16 7.22
C GLU A 172 8.26 -4.33 8.74
N GLU A 173 7.75 -5.45 9.21
CA GLU A 173 7.85 -5.85 10.63
C GLU A 173 8.56 -7.19 10.75
N ILE A 174 9.67 -7.23 11.50
CA ILE A 174 10.34 -8.48 11.86
C ILE A 174 9.97 -8.82 13.30
N LEU A 175 9.34 -9.99 13.47
CA LEU A 175 8.95 -10.52 14.77
C LEU A 175 9.89 -11.64 15.21
N ASP A 176 10.38 -11.51 16.41
CA ASP A 176 11.12 -12.52 17.14
C ASP A 176 10.28 -13.10 18.30
N ALA A 177 10.82 -14.07 19.03
CA ALA A 177 10.18 -14.68 20.19
C ALA A 177 9.71 -13.64 21.23
N LYS A 178 10.54 -12.62 21.49
CA LYS A 178 10.23 -11.58 22.46
C LYS A 178 9.04 -10.74 22.03
N LYS A 179 9.01 -10.28 20.78
CA LYS A 179 7.90 -9.48 20.26
C LYS A 179 6.58 -10.25 20.23
N ILE A 180 6.62 -11.56 19.94
CA ILE A 180 5.42 -12.40 19.95
C ILE A 180 4.89 -12.57 21.37
N THR A 181 5.76 -12.88 22.35
CA THR A 181 5.34 -13.02 23.74
C THR A 181 4.77 -11.72 24.32
N GLU A 182 5.38 -10.58 24.01
CA GLU A 182 4.84 -9.26 24.37
C GLU A 182 3.47 -8.99 23.72
N LYS A 183 3.36 -9.25 22.42
CA LYS A 183 2.14 -8.98 21.64
C LYS A 183 0.96 -9.83 22.13
N TRP A 184 1.16 -11.08 22.45
CA TRP A 184 0.13 -11.99 22.90
C TRP A 184 -0.01 -12.06 24.41
N CYS A 185 0.81 -11.29 25.13
CA CYS A 185 0.78 -11.21 26.59
C CYS A 185 0.98 -12.59 27.26
N ILE A 186 1.85 -13.42 26.68
CA ILE A 186 2.24 -14.76 27.12
C ILE A 186 3.67 -14.76 27.65
N GLU A 187 4.05 -15.79 28.41
CA GLU A 187 5.37 -15.85 29.04
C GLU A 187 6.42 -16.54 28.14
N ARG A 188 5.98 -17.45 27.28
CA ARG A 188 6.84 -18.20 26.36
C ARG A 188 6.12 -18.53 25.06
N VAL A 189 6.90 -18.80 24.01
CA VAL A 189 6.40 -18.98 22.62
C VAL A 189 5.51 -20.22 22.50
N GLU A 190 5.77 -21.28 23.25
CA GLU A 190 4.96 -22.52 23.26
C GLU A 190 3.49 -22.26 23.60
N GLN A 191 3.21 -21.19 24.36
CA GLN A 191 1.83 -20.81 24.71
C GLN A 191 1.04 -20.24 23.53
N VAL A 192 1.66 -19.96 22.36
CA VAL A 192 0.93 -19.51 21.16
C VAL A 192 -0.10 -20.55 20.74
N VAL A 193 0.24 -21.83 20.73
CA VAL A 193 -0.68 -22.92 20.37
C VAL A 193 -1.79 -23.05 21.42
N ASP A 194 -1.47 -22.86 22.70
CA ASP A 194 -2.45 -22.85 23.79
C ASP A 194 -3.44 -21.69 23.68
N MET A 195 -2.95 -20.51 23.31
CA MET A 195 -3.80 -19.34 23.01
C MET A 195 -4.79 -19.66 21.89
N LEU A 196 -4.31 -20.24 20.77
CA LEU A 196 -5.14 -20.63 19.64
C LEU A 196 -6.16 -21.73 20.04
N GLY A 197 -5.73 -22.69 20.86
CA GLY A 197 -6.61 -23.72 21.43
C GLY A 197 -7.75 -23.13 22.26
N LEU A 198 -7.46 -22.11 23.06
CA LEU A 198 -8.44 -21.44 23.92
C LEU A 198 -9.38 -20.54 23.14
N MET A 199 -8.86 -19.65 22.30
CA MET A 199 -9.67 -18.63 21.62
C MET A 199 -10.21 -19.06 20.25
N GLY A 200 -9.64 -20.13 19.67
CA GLY A 200 -9.91 -20.54 18.29
C GLY A 200 -9.37 -19.58 17.23
N ASP A 201 -9.63 -19.90 15.98
CA ASP A 201 -9.39 -19.02 14.84
C ASP A 201 -10.61 -18.99 13.90
N ALA A 202 -11.24 -17.83 13.80
CA ALA A 202 -12.40 -17.65 12.95
C ALA A 202 -12.05 -17.69 11.45
N VAL A 203 -10.80 -17.43 11.06
CA VAL A 203 -10.36 -17.49 9.66
C VAL A 203 -10.33 -18.95 9.18
N ASP A 204 -9.83 -19.84 10.02
CA ASP A 204 -9.67 -21.26 9.71
C ASP A 204 -10.81 -22.13 10.27
N ASN A 205 -11.85 -21.46 10.79
CA ASN A 205 -13.00 -22.13 11.40
C ASN A 205 -12.63 -23.05 12.58
N ILE A 206 -11.58 -22.66 13.32
CA ILE A 206 -11.16 -23.36 14.53
C ILE A 206 -12.00 -22.83 15.69
N PRO A 207 -12.78 -23.69 16.39
CA PRO A 207 -13.87 -23.24 17.28
C PRO A 207 -13.39 -22.55 18.56
N GLY A 208 -12.30 -23.01 19.20
CA GLY A 208 -11.90 -22.55 20.51
C GLY A 208 -12.98 -22.82 21.60
N ILE A 209 -12.84 -22.14 22.74
CA ILE A 209 -13.87 -22.11 23.79
C ILE A 209 -14.79 -20.93 23.58
N ALA A 210 -16.09 -21.18 23.38
CA ALA A 210 -17.08 -20.14 23.11
C ALA A 210 -17.07 -19.03 24.19
N GLY A 211 -16.78 -17.80 23.77
CA GLY A 211 -16.71 -16.62 24.65
C GLY A 211 -15.43 -16.51 25.48
N VAL A 212 -14.37 -17.23 25.11
CA VAL A 212 -12.98 -17.01 25.56
C VAL A 212 -12.23 -16.30 24.42
N GLY A 213 -11.88 -15.06 24.64
CA GLY A 213 -11.07 -14.27 23.71
C GLY A 213 -9.67 -14.04 24.26
N GLU A 214 -8.84 -13.36 23.48
CA GLU A 214 -7.41 -13.12 23.73
C GLU A 214 -7.09 -12.70 25.18
N LYS A 215 -7.79 -11.69 25.71
CA LYS A 215 -7.56 -11.19 27.08
C LYS A 215 -7.85 -12.23 28.16
N THR A 216 -8.86 -13.09 27.92
CA THR A 216 -9.23 -14.15 28.87
C THR A 216 -8.24 -15.30 28.79
N ALA A 217 -7.87 -15.70 27.57
CA ALA A 217 -6.86 -16.73 27.34
C ALA A 217 -5.49 -16.35 27.95
N CYS A 218 -5.05 -15.09 27.74
CA CYS A 218 -3.84 -14.55 28.36
C CYS A 218 -3.85 -14.69 29.89
N LYS A 219 -4.97 -14.33 30.56
CA LYS A 219 -5.09 -14.46 32.02
C LYS A 219 -5.02 -15.92 32.47
N LEU A 220 -5.70 -16.80 31.77
CA LEU A 220 -5.70 -18.24 32.08
C LEU A 220 -4.32 -18.85 31.92
N LEU A 221 -3.59 -18.51 30.85
CA LEU A 221 -2.23 -19.02 30.63
C LEU A 221 -1.24 -18.49 31.65
N LYS A 222 -1.38 -17.27 32.13
CA LYS A 222 -0.57 -16.73 33.24
C LYS A 222 -0.84 -17.43 34.57
N GLU A 223 -2.05 -17.89 34.80
CA GLU A 223 -2.44 -18.55 36.08
C GLU A 223 -2.16 -20.06 36.06
N TYR A 224 -2.38 -20.70 34.92
CA TYR A 224 -2.31 -22.18 34.80
C TYR A 224 -1.22 -22.68 33.84
N ASP A 225 -0.49 -21.80 33.20
CA ASP A 225 0.66 -22.06 32.32
C ASP A 225 0.34 -22.63 30.92
N ASN A 226 -0.52 -23.64 30.81
CA ASN A 226 -0.88 -24.27 29.53
C ASN A 226 -2.33 -24.71 29.49
N LEU A 227 -2.82 -25.09 28.30
CA LEU A 227 -4.20 -25.54 28.10
C LEU A 227 -4.53 -26.76 28.95
N GLU A 228 -3.65 -27.73 29.04
CA GLU A 228 -3.87 -28.97 29.78
C GLU A 228 -4.09 -28.68 31.28
N ASN A 229 -3.31 -27.81 31.87
CA ASN A 229 -3.49 -27.39 33.27
C ASN A 229 -4.79 -26.58 33.44
N ILE A 230 -5.16 -25.70 32.53
CA ILE A 230 -6.44 -24.98 32.56
C ILE A 230 -7.58 -25.97 32.60
N LEU A 231 -7.56 -26.99 31.74
CA LEU A 231 -8.60 -27.99 31.65
C LEU A 231 -8.63 -28.93 32.87
N ALA A 232 -7.47 -29.22 33.46
CA ALA A 232 -7.37 -30.02 34.69
C ALA A 232 -7.97 -29.31 35.92
N HIS A 233 -7.81 -27.96 35.98
CA HIS A 233 -8.32 -27.14 37.07
C HIS A 233 -9.65 -26.44 36.75
N ALA A 234 -10.36 -26.89 35.71
CA ALA A 234 -11.62 -26.27 35.26
C ALA A 234 -12.71 -26.19 36.35
N ASP A 235 -12.71 -27.12 37.30
CA ASP A 235 -13.65 -27.14 38.43
C ASP A 235 -13.30 -26.11 39.50
N GLU A 236 -12.09 -25.64 39.58
CA GLU A 236 -11.64 -24.61 40.52
C GLU A 236 -11.95 -23.20 40.02
N ILE A 237 -12.12 -23.06 38.71
CA ILE A 237 -12.46 -21.76 38.08
C ILE A 237 -13.93 -21.43 38.30
N LYS A 238 -14.16 -20.40 39.11
CA LYS A 238 -15.52 -19.99 39.52
C LYS A 238 -16.28 -19.21 38.46
N GLY A 239 -17.61 -19.27 38.55
CA GLY A 239 -18.53 -18.48 37.73
C GLY A 239 -18.67 -18.96 36.29
N SER A 240 -19.20 -18.11 35.42
CA SER A 240 -19.52 -18.45 34.03
C SER A 240 -18.30 -18.84 33.19
N LEU A 241 -17.09 -18.42 33.58
CA LEU A 241 -15.85 -18.77 32.90
C LEU A 241 -15.52 -20.26 33.10
N GLY A 242 -15.61 -20.75 34.35
CA GLY A 242 -15.40 -22.15 34.64
C GLY A 242 -16.39 -23.05 33.89
N GLU A 243 -17.66 -22.66 33.82
CA GLU A 243 -18.67 -23.38 33.02
C GLU A 243 -18.32 -23.43 31.53
N LYS A 244 -17.86 -22.30 30.96
CA LYS A 244 -17.39 -22.25 29.56
C LYS A 244 -16.24 -23.19 29.30
N ILE A 245 -15.24 -23.24 30.21
CA ILE A 245 -14.06 -24.08 30.07
C ILE A 245 -14.47 -25.57 30.15
N ARG A 246 -15.29 -25.93 31.11
CA ARG A 246 -15.80 -27.32 31.23
C ARG A 246 -16.56 -27.76 29.98
N ASN A 247 -17.46 -26.93 29.49
CA ASN A 247 -18.30 -27.23 28.32
C ASN A 247 -17.50 -27.19 26.99
N GLY A 248 -16.40 -26.38 26.94
CA GLY A 248 -15.56 -26.21 25.76
C GLY A 248 -14.31 -27.10 25.74
N LYS A 249 -14.16 -28.04 26.66
CA LYS A 249 -12.94 -28.86 26.81
C LYS A 249 -12.55 -29.61 25.53
N GLU A 250 -13.46 -30.29 24.90
CA GLU A 250 -13.22 -31.07 23.67
C GLU A 250 -12.89 -30.13 22.51
N ALA A 251 -13.63 -29.02 22.39
CA ALA A 251 -13.38 -28.01 21.38
C ALA A 251 -11.99 -27.38 21.52
N ALA A 252 -11.54 -27.10 22.74
CA ALA A 252 -10.22 -26.54 23.00
C ALA A 252 -9.08 -27.49 22.62
N ILE A 253 -9.21 -28.78 22.97
CA ILE A 253 -8.23 -29.83 22.62
C ILE A 253 -8.16 -29.98 21.08
N MET A 254 -9.30 -30.05 20.41
CA MET A 254 -9.36 -30.11 18.96
C MET A 254 -8.75 -28.87 18.34
N SER A 255 -9.09 -27.70 18.84
CA SER A 255 -8.55 -26.42 18.34
C SER A 255 -7.03 -26.31 18.49
N LYS A 256 -6.49 -26.76 19.61
CA LYS A 256 -5.04 -26.84 19.82
C LYS A 256 -4.38 -27.79 18.82
N LYS A 257 -4.99 -28.96 18.54
CA LYS A 257 -4.52 -29.91 17.53
C LYS A 257 -4.51 -29.31 16.14
N LEU A 258 -5.62 -28.66 15.73
CA LEU A 258 -5.78 -28.07 14.41
C LEU A 258 -4.83 -26.87 14.17
N ALA A 259 -4.63 -26.04 15.19
CA ALA A 259 -3.74 -24.86 15.13
C ALA A 259 -2.26 -25.20 15.17
N LYS A 260 -1.87 -26.42 15.57
CA LYS A 260 -0.48 -26.82 15.67
C LYS A 260 0.14 -27.05 14.30
N ILE A 261 1.20 -26.31 14.00
CA ILE A 261 2.04 -26.50 12.80
C ILE A 261 2.91 -27.74 12.99
N ILE A 262 2.96 -28.61 11.98
CA ILE A 262 3.78 -29.83 11.96
C ILE A 262 5.19 -29.46 11.49
N THR A 263 6.22 -29.80 12.26
CA THR A 263 7.60 -29.41 11.97
C THR A 263 8.54 -30.60 11.64
N ASP A 264 7.93 -31.73 11.33
CA ASP A 264 8.63 -32.98 10.98
C ASP A 264 8.04 -33.65 9.73
N VAL A 265 7.51 -32.84 8.79
CA VAL A 265 7.00 -33.34 7.52
C VAL A 265 8.14 -33.87 6.65
N PRO A 266 7.89 -34.82 5.71
CA PRO A 266 8.92 -35.48 4.91
C PRO A 266 9.50 -34.57 3.81
N VAL A 267 10.06 -33.42 4.21
CA VAL A 267 10.80 -32.48 3.38
C VAL A 267 12.19 -32.27 3.98
N GLN A 268 13.20 -32.04 3.15
CA GLN A 268 14.56 -31.79 3.61
C GLN A 268 15.11 -30.49 3.04
N PHE A 269 15.81 -29.75 3.86
CA PHE A 269 16.52 -28.56 3.43
C PHE A 269 17.87 -28.94 2.81
N HIS A 270 18.03 -28.66 1.51
CA HIS A 270 19.27 -28.83 0.76
C HIS A 270 19.81 -27.46 0.35
N GLU A 271 20.93 -27.05 0.93
CA GLU A 271 21.50 -25.71 0.74
C GLU A 271 21.59 -25.30 -0.72
N GLU A 272 22.12 -26.17 -1.60
CA GLU A 272 22.34 -25.88 -3.02
C GLU A 272 21.05 -25.62 -3.79
N GLU A 273 19.93 -26.22 -3.40
CA GLU A 273 18.64 -26.09 -4.07
C GLU A 273 17.97 -24.73 -3.76
N TYR A 274 18.25 -24.17 -2.58
CA TYR A 274 17.63 -22.93 -2.11
C TYR A 274 18.50 -21.70 -2.34
N MET A 275 19.76 -21.88 -2.75
CA MET A 275 20.69 -20.80 -3.01
C MET A 275 20.19 -19.96 -4.19
N LEU A 276 20.11 -18.62 -4.00
CA LEU A 276 19.73 -17.71 -5.09
C LEU A 276 20.74 -17.80 -6.25
N GLN A 277 20.21 -17.97 -7.44
CA GLN A 277 20.94 -18.05 -8.69
C GLN A 277 20.63 -16.86 -9.58
N GLU A 278 21.41 -16.70 -10.65
CA GLU A 278 21.10 -15.70 -11.68
C GLU A 278 19.73 -15.99 -12.33
N TRP A 279 19.00 -14.96 -12.66
CA TRP A 279 17.66 -15.04 -13.21
C TRP A 279 17.67 -15.51 -14.67
N ASN A 280 16.66 -16.27 -15.06
CA ASN A 280 16.44 -16.64 -16.47
C ASN A 280 15.80 -15.45 -17.21
N ILE A 281 16.64 -14.49 -17.61
CA ILE A 281 16.21 -13.24 -18.25
C ILE A 281 15.37 -13.47 -19.52
N PRO A 282 15.71 -14.42 -20.44
CA PRO A 282 14.87 -14.69 -21.60
C PRO A 282 13.44 -15.09 -21.22
N GLU A 283 13.27 -16.02 -20.28
CA GLU A 283 11.96 -16.51 -19.85
C GLU A 283 11.16 -15.43 -19.12
N LEU A 284 11.82 -14.61 -18.30
CA LEU A 284 11.18 -13.46 -17.66
C LEU A 284 10.71 -12.41 -18.69
N LYS A 285 11.47 -12.17 -19.76
CA LYS A 285 11.05 -11.29 -20.85
C LYS A 285 9.77 -11.77 -21.52
N ASP A 286 9.68 -13.05 -21.83
CA ASP A 286 8.51 -13.65 -22.48
C ASP A 286 7.27 -13.58 -21.55
N LEU A 287 7.42 -13.95 -20.28
CA LEU A 287 6.34 -13.91 -19.30
C LEU A 287 5.84 -12.47 -19.03
N PHE A 288 6.76 -11.52 -18.90
CA PHE A 288 6.38 -10.12 -18.66
C PHE A 288 5.78 -9.46 -19.91
N ALA A 289 6.17 -9.90 -21.11
CA ALA A 289 5.52 -9.48 -22.35
C ALA A 289 4.09 -10.05 -22.44
N GLU A 290 3.88 -11.33 -22.13
CA GLU A 290 2.57 -11.98 -22.13
C GLU A 290 1.62 -11.33 -21.10
N LEU A 291 2.11 -10.99 -19.92
CA LEU A 291 1.35 -10.37 -18.83
C LEU A 291 1.26 -8.84 -18.94
N GLU A 292 1.87 -8.26 -19.96
CA GLU A 292 1.93 -6.81 -20.23
C GLU A 292 2.52 -5.99 -19.07
N PHE A 293 3.54 -6.51 -18.40
CA PHE A 293 4.23 -5.85 -17.29
C PHE A 293 5.25 -4.83 -17.79
N LYS A 294 4.79 -3.73 -18.39
CA LYS A 294 5.65 -2.72 -19.05
C LYS A 294 6.65 -2.09 -18.08
N ALA A 295 6.16 -1.45 -17.03
CA ALA A 295 7.00 -0.74 -16.06
C ALA A 295 7.82 -1.72 -15.19
N LEU A 296 7.17 -2.78 -14.67
CA LEU A 296 7.84 -3.80 -13.87
C LEU A 296 8.92 -4.53 -14.68
N GLY A 297 8.62 -4.84 -15.94
CA GLY A 297 9.59 -5.46 -16.85
C GLY A 297 10.82 -4.57 -17.11
N LYS A 298 10.62 -3.27 -17.34
CA LYS A 298 11.74 -2.33 -17.47
C LYS A 298 12.55 -2.21 -16.19
N ARG A 299 11.91 -2.17 -15.03
CA ARG A 299 12.57 -2.10 -13.73
C ARG A 299 13.45 -3.33 -13.45
N ILE A 300 13.02 -4.51 -13.91
CA ILE A 300 13.68 -5.79 -13.60
C ILE A 300 14.66 -6.20 -14.70
N LEU A 301 14.30 -5.94 -15.98
CA LEU A 301 15.00 -6.44 -17.15
C LEU A 301 15.74 -5.35 -17.95
N GLY A 302 15.69 -4.11 -17.46
CA GLY A 302 16.31 -2.95 -18.09
C GLY A 302 15.43 -2.25 -19.12
N ASP A 303 15.86 -1.05 -19.52
CA ASP A 303 15.11 -0.13 -20.39
C ASP A 303 14.85 -0.68 -21.81
N GLU A 304 15.61 -1.67 -22.26
CA GLU A 304 15.41 -2.31 -23.56
C GLU A 304 14.20 -3.26 -23.60
N PHE A 305 13.60 -3.57 -22.44
CA PHE A 305 12.42 -4.42 -22.39
C PHE A 305 11.23 -3.73 -23.04
N SER A 306 10.59 -4.41 -24.00
CA SER A 306 9.35 -3.97 -24.66
C SER A 306 8.34 -5.10 -24.68
N VAL A 307 7.10 -4.81 -24.38
CA VAL A 307 5.95 -5.72 -24.46
C VAL A 307 5.57 -6.02 -25.92
N PHE A 308 5.99 -5.17 -26.85
CA PHE A 308 5.74 -5.35 -28.28
C PHE A 308 7.01 -5.86 -28.95
N GLU A 309 6.96 -7.05 -29.56
CA GLU A 309 8.02 -7.53 -30.45
C GLU A 309 8.26 -6.50 -31.57
N LYS A 310 9.53 -6.17 -31.83
CA LYS A 310 9.92 -5.56 -33.10
C LYS A 310 9.64 -6.59 -34.17
N VAL A 311 8.48 -6.50 -34.81
CA VAL A 311 8.22 -7.30 -36.04
C VAL A 311 9.30 -6.92 -37.05
N ALA A 312 10.15 -7.84 -37.37
CA ALA A 312 11.06 -7.72 -38.50
C ALA A 312 10.21 -7.55 -39.75
N THR A 313 10.13 -6.34 -40.28
CA THR A 313 9.38 -6.01 -41.47
C THR A 313 10.11 -6.58 -42.68
N THR A 314 9.61 -7.69 -43.19
CA THR A 314 9.72 -7.98 -44.62
C THR A 314 8.76 -7.06 -45.38
N PRO A 315 9.17 -6.41 -46.46
CA PRO A 315 8.35 -5.42 -47.12
C PRO A 315 7.31 -6.09 -48.03
N SER A 316 6.05 -6.02 -47.64
CA SER A 316 4.95 -6.20 -48.61
C SER A 316 3.72 -5.40 -48.14
N GLY A 317 3.49 -4.28 -48.84
CA GLY A 317 2.17 -3.74 -49.22
C GLY A 317 1.29 -3.13 -48.11
N GLY A 318 1.43 -1.83 -47.89
CA GLY A 318 0.27 -0.95 -47.77
C GLY A 318 -0.51 -0.92 -46.45
N GLN A 319 -0.02 -0.11 -45.49
CA GLN A 319 -0.88 0.79 -44.69
C GLN A 319 -0.01 1.84 -44.00
N MET A 320 -0.32 3.11 -44.21
CA MET A 320 0.43 4.26 -43.69
C MET A 320 0.39 4.26 -42.16
N ASP A 321 1.58 4.23 -41.58
CA ASP A 321 1.77 4.57 -40.16
C ASP A 321 1.82 6.10 -40.02
N LEU A 322 1.02 6.65 -39.14
CA LEU A 322 0.70 8.11 -39.08
C LEU A 322 1.78 8.96 -38.40
N PHE A 323 2.92 8.43 -38.03
CA PHE A 323 3.99 9.15 -37.32
C PHE A 323 5.41 8.84 -37.82
N VAL A 324 5.64 8.89 -39.13
CA VAL A 324 7.00 8.95 -39.67
C VAL A 324 7.11 10.14 -40.61
N THR A 325 7.73 11.19 -40.15
CA THR A 325 8.25 12.26 -40.99
C THR A 325 9.49 11.72 -41.70
N VAL A 326 9.38 11.54 -43.02
CA VAL A 326 10.50 11.24 -43.91
C VAL A 326 10.99 12.57 -44.45
N GLU A 327 12.18 12.99 -44.05
CA GLU A 327 13.00 13.90 -44.84
C GLU A 327 14.20 13.13 -45.41
N ASP A 328 14.25 13.16 -46.73
CA ASP A 328 15.37 12.79 -47.60
C ASP A 328 16.22 11.51 -47.26
N GLY A 329 15.79 10.39 -47.76
CA GLY A 329 16.46 9.28 -48.46
C GLY A 329 17.96 8.99 -48.20
N LYS A 330 18.51 9.12 -46.98
CA LYS A 330 19.81 8.55 -46.63
C LYS A 330 19.80 8.12 -45.16
N ALA A 331 20.01 6.80 -44.95
CA ALA A 331 20.33 6.25 -43.65
C ALA A 331 21.67 6.84 -43.15
N ILE A 332 21.64 7.52 -42.03
CA ILE A 332 22.85 7.94 -41.32
C ILE A 332 23.14 6.84 -40.30
N ASP A 333 24.24 6.14 -40.53
CA ASP A 333 24.83 5.19 -39.60
C ASP A 333 25.46 5.99 -38.44
N VAL A 334 24.77 6.05 -37.30
CA VAL A 334 25.30 6.66 -36.10
C VAL A 334 26.07 5.59 -35.34
N GLN A 335 27.37 5.61 -35.45
CA GLN A 335 28.25 4.87 -34.55
C GLN A 335 28.02 5.32 -33.12
N VAL A 336 27.42 4.46 -32.33
CA VAL A 336 27.34 4.60 -30.88
C VAL A 336 28.72 4.34 -30.32
N THR A 337 29.40 5.39 -29.90
CA THR A 337 30.60 5.27 -29.06
C THR A 337 30.15 4.74 -27.70
N ASP A 338 30.70 3.58 -27.37
CA ASP A 338 30.61 2.93 -26.07
C ASP A 338 31.04 3.91 -24.96
N ILE A 339 30.06 4.37 -24.18
CA ILE A 339 30.32 4.95 -22.86
C ILE A 339 29.80 3.89 -21.89
N SER A 340 30.69 3.03 -21.45
CA SER A 340 30.48 2.14 -20.32
C SER A 340 30.46 2.97 -19.03
N GLU A 341 29.25 3.34 -18.58
CA GLU A 341 29.02 3.73 -17.19
C GLU A 341 28.65 2.49 -16.37
N PRO A 342 29.08 2.39 -15.11
CA PRO A 342 28.84 1.21 -14.29
C PRO A 342 27.34 1.06 -14.01
N GLU A 343 26.81 -0.12 -14.29
CA GLU A 343 25.46 -0.54 -13.90
C GLU A 343 25.38 -0.61 -12.36
N GLU A 344 24.92 0.45 -11.71
CA GLU A 344 24.44 0.36 -10.34
C GLU A 344 23.00 -0.14 -10.34
N THR A 345 22.83 -1.39 -9.99
CA THR A 345 21.54 -1.97 -9.60
C THR A 345 21.06 -1.29 -8.32
N VAL A 346 20.13 -0.36 -8.43
CA VAL A 346 19.56 0.37 -7.29
C VAL A 346 18.58 -0.56 -6.55
N GLY A 347 19.08 -1.21 -5.50
CA GLY A 347 18.22 -1.83 -4.50
C GLY A 347 17.57 -0.74 -3.64
N LEU A 348 16.29 -0.91 -3.31
CA LEU A 348 15.46 -0.01 -2.48
C LEU A 348 15.89 0.06 -1.00
N THR A 349 17.17 0.09 -0.70
CA THR A 349 17.66 0.37 0.65
C THR A 349 18.17 1.79 0.70
N ALA A 350 17.36 2.69 1.27
CA ALA A 350 17.86 3.99 1.68
C ALA A 350 18.94 3.78 2.74
N ASP A 351 20.18 4.12 2.40
CA ASP A 351 21.31 4.08 3.31
C ASP A 351 21.68 5.50 3.81
N LYS A 352 21.00 6.51 3.30
CA LYS A 352 21.11 7.91 3.65
C LYS A 352 19.85 8.40 4.34
N ASN A 353 20.02 9.32 5.29
CA ASN A 353 18.95 10.06 5.95
C ASN A 353 19.52 11.36 6.53
N ILE A 354 18.69 12.18 7.14
CA ILE A 354 19.11 13.47 7.70
C ILE A 354 20.25 13.34 8.75
N HIS A 355 20.32 12.22 9.47
CA HIS A 355 21.32 12.03 10.54
C HIS A 355 22.70 11.62 10.02
N ASN A 356 22.81 11.06 8.83
CA ASN A 356 24.06 10.57 8.27
C ASN A 356 24.49 11.27 6.98
N THR A 357 23.70 12.24 6.50
CA THR A 357 24.00 13.03 5.29
C THR A 357 24.35 14.46 5.70
N PRO A 358 25.53 14.97 5.36
CA PRO A 358 25.89 16.36 5.65
C PRO A 358 24.93 17.34 4.98
N HIS A 359 24.39 18.27 5.76
CA HIS A 359 23.49 19.31 5.27
C HIS A 359 23.67 20.60 6.08
N ASN A 360 23.19 21.72 5.53
CA ASN A 360 23.20 23.04 6.15
C ASN A 360 21.83 23.70 5.93
N TYR A 361 20.90 23.42 6.83
CA TYR A 361 19.54 23.93 6.78
C TYR A 361 19.39 25.12 7.71
N THR A 362 19.04 26.26 7.15
CA THR A 362 19.06 27.56 7.82
C THR A 362 17.67 28.06 8.14
N LEU A 363 17.43 28.40 9.41
CA LEU A 363 16.25 29.11 9.83
C LEU A 363 16.42 30.62 9.58
N VAL A 364 15.50 31.23 8.84
CA VAL A 364 15.54 32.66 8.50
C VAL A 364 14.39 33.37 9.22
N GLU A 365 14.75 34.17 10.21
CA GLU A 365 13.81 34.97 11.00
C GLU A 365 14.23 36.44 11.02
N GLY A 366 13.25 37.31 10.94
CA GLY A 366 13.44 38.77 10.95
C GLY A 366 13.54 39.36 9.56
N GLU A 367 13.01 40.57 9.44
CA GLU A 367 12.81 41.26 8.14
C GLU A 367 14.09 41.46 7.34
N ASP A 368 15.19 41.81 8.02
CA ASP A 368 16.48 42.04 7.35
C ASP A 368 17.04 40.77 6.71
N LYS A 369 16.99 39.64 7.45
CA LYS A 369 17.45 38.35 6.92
C LYS A 369 16.56 37.84 5.78
N ILE A 370 15.25 38.09 5.85
CA ILE A 370 14.30 37.73 4.77
C ILE A 370 14.68 38.52 3.52
N LYS A 371 14.95 39.83 3.64
CA LYS A 371 15.38 40.64 2.51
C LYS A 371 16.73 40.20 1.93
N GLU A 372 17.69 39.82 2.78
CA GLU A 372 18.97 39.27 2.33
C GLU A 372 18.75 37.98 1.52
N LEU A 373 17.94 37.03 2.04
CA LEU A 373 17.61 35.78 1.34
C LEU A 373 16.87 36.06 0.02
N VAL A 374 15.90 36.97 0.00
CA VAL A 374 15.17 37.31 -1.25
C VAL A 374 16.13 37.86 -2.29
N ASN A 375 17.06 38.75 -1.91
CA ASN A 375 18.09 39.28 -2.83
C ASN A 375 19.01 38.17 -3.36
N GLU A 376 19.36 37.19 -2.54
CA GLU A 376 20.14 36.02 -2.95
C GLU A 376 19.34 35.17 -3.96
N LEU A 377 18.10 34.83 -3.62
CA LEU A 377 17.20 34.03 -4.48
C LEU A 377 16.88 34.74 -5.81
N MET A 378 16.83 36.08 -5.83
CA MET A 378 16.64 36.84 -7.08
C MET A 378 17.79 36.61 -8.09
N ALA A 379 19.01 36.29 -7.63
CA ALA A 379 20.13 35.97 -8.50
C ALA A 379 20.15 34.51 -9.00
N ILE A 380 19.30 33.64 -8.44
CA ILE A 380 19.24 32.22 -8.76
C ILE A 380 18.15 31.97 -9.79
N GLU A 381 18.47 31.26 -10.86
CA GLU A 381 17.50 30.92 -11.92
C GLU A 381 16.55 29.76 -11.51
N GLU A 382 17.09 28.69 -10.89
CA GLU A 382 16.37 27.49 -10.53
C GLU A 382 16.29 27.33 -9.02
N ILE A 383 15.06 27.24 -8.49
CA ILE A 383 14.79 27.22 -7.06
C ILE A 383 13.74 26.14 -6.78
N SER A 384 14.05 25.22 -5.88
CA SER A 384 13.07 24.31 -5.29
C SER A 384 12.38 24.97 -4.11
N PHE A 385 11.08 24.77 -3.97
CA PHE A 385 10.28 25.29 -2.87
C PHE A 385 9.25 24.28 -2.39
N ASP A 386 8.87 24.43 -1.14
CA ASP A 386 7.79 23.67 -0.52
C ASP A 386 7.08 24.54 0.52
N THR A 387 5.84 24.22 0.87
CA THR A 387 5.03 24.93 1.86
C THR A 387 4.61 24.04 3.01
N GLU A 388 4.84 24.51 4.22
CA GLU A 388 4.24 23.93 5.42
C GLU A 388 2.90 24.57 5.72
N THR A 389 1.88 23.74 5.99
CA THR A 389 0.50 24.19 6.18
C THR A 389 -0.17 23.50 7.35
N THR A 390 -1.35 23.99 7.75
CA THR A 390 -2.12 23.42 8.86
C THR A 390 -2.89 22.16 8.52
N GLY A 391 -2.87 21.71 7.27
CA GLY A 391 -3.62 20.54 6.82
C GLY A 391 -3.34 20.18 5.37
N THR A 392 -4.10 19.26 4.80
CA THR A 392 -3.88 18.72 3.45
C THR A 392 -4.88 19.21 2.40
N TYR A 393 -5.84 20.05 2.79
CA TYR A 393 -6.84 20.60 1.88
C TYR A 393 -6.53 22.07 1.56
N ALA A 394 -5.85 22.33 0.45
CA ALA A 394 -5.28 23.64 0.09
C ALA A 394 -6.27 24.82 0.13
N HIS A 395 -7.58 24.56 0.02
CA HIS A 395 -8.61 25.60 0.04
C HIS A 395 -9.05 26.04 1.45
N ASP A 396 -8.58 25.36 2.51
CA ASP A 396 -8.97 25.67 3.90
C ASP A 396 -7.82 25.49 4.90
N VAL A 397 -6.59 25.74 4.45
CA VAL A 397 -5.40 25.70 5.30
C VAL A 397 -4.81 27.09 5.50
N GLU A 398 -3.96 27.21 6.50
CA GLU A 398 -3.15 28.38 6.75
C GLU A 398 -1.68 28.04 6.51
N LEU A 399 -0.92 28.96 5.95
CA LEU A 399 0.52 28.83 5.73
C LEU A 399 1.25 28.85 7.08
N VAL A 400 2.12 27.88 7.29
CA VAL A 400 2.97 27.77 8.50
C VAL A 400 4.40 28.22 8.19
N GLY A 401 4.87 28.01 6.99
CA GLY A 401 6.17 28.48 6.53
C GLY A 401 6.45 28.10 5.08
N ILE A 402 7.56 28.58 4.58
CA ILE A 402 8.06 28.33 3.22
C ILE A 402 9.49 27.85 3.32
N SER A 403 9.84 26.83 2.57
CA SER A 403 11.21 26.38 2.40
C SER A 403 11.70 26.58 0.97
N PHE A 404 13.00 26.85 0.84
CA PHE A 404 13.69 26.99 -0.44
C PHE A 404 15.00 26.21 -0.42
N SER A 405 15.32 25.58 -1.56
CA SER A 405 16.62 25.01 -1.84
C SER A 405 17.01 25.25 -3.29
N TYR A 406 18.25 25.61 -3.54
CA TYR A 406 18.82 25.75 -4.90
C TYR A 406 20.15 25.04 -5.05
N LYS A 407 20.60 24.38 -3.96
CA LYS A 407 21.83 23.60 -3.93
C LYS A 407 21.67 22.41 -3.01
N GLN A 408 22.06 21.25 -3.49
CA GLN A 408 21.98 20.00 -2.72
C GLN A 408 22.63 20.12 -1.34
N GLY A 409 21.90 19.70 -0.31
CA GLY A 409 22.32 19.74 1.09
C GLY A 409 22.28 21.14 1.71
N GLU A 410 21.74 22.15 1.03
CA GLU A 410 21.59 23.50 1.54
C GLU A 410 20.17 24.01 1.30
N GLY A 411 19.63 24.75 2.26
CA GLY A 411 18.33 25.38 2.08
C GLY A 411 17.90 26.22 3.28
N TYR A 412 16.76 26.83 3.15
CA TYR A 412 16.25 27.85 4.05
C TYR A 412 14.79 27.57 4.40
N TYR A 413 14.46 27.75 5.67
CA TYR A 413 13.08 27.76 6.14
C TYR A 413 12.72 29.12 6.72
N ILE A 414 11.58 29.65 6.31
CA ILE A 414 11.05 30.94 6.76
C ILE A 414 9.69 30.71 7.38
N PRO A 415 9.53 30.84 8.72
CA PRO A 415 8.25 30.66 9.35
C PRO A 415 7.31 31.80 8.99
N ALA A 416 6.08 31.46 8.62
CA ALA A 416 5.03 32.45 8.37
C ALA A 416 4.42 32.98 9.68
N PRO A 417 3.97 34.23 9.72
CA PRO A 417 3.19 34.76 10.85
C PRO A 417 1.92 33.97 11.11
N LYS A 418 1.44 34.00 12.36
CA LYS A 418 0.25 33.22 12.75
C LYS A 418 -1.08 33.81 12.29
N LYS A 419 -1.11 35.11 11.97
CA LYS A 419 -2.33 35.79 11.55
C LYS A 419 -2.32 36.03 10.05
N PHE A 420 -3.48 35.84 9.45
CA PHE A 420 -3.65 35.95 8.00
C PHE A 420 -3.17 37.29 7.44
N GLU A 421 -3.53 38.41 8.10
CA GLU A 421 -3.13 39.75 7.68
C GLU A 421 -1.62 39.97 7.76
N GLU A 422 -0.97 39.47 8.81
CA GLU A 422 0.48 39.51 8.96
C GLU A 422 1.19 38.63 7.92
N THR A 423 0.56 37.49 7.54
CA THR A 423 1.07 36.62 6.47
C THR A 423 0.99 37.29 5.10
N LEU A 424 -0.04 38.09 4.82
CA LEU A 424 -0.11 38.86 3.60
C LEU A 424 1.07 39.85 3.49
N GLU A 425 1.35 40.62 4.56
CA GLU A 425 2.48 41.56 4.61
C GLU A 425 3.82 40.82 4.49
N PHE A 426 3.94 39.68 5.14
CA PHE A 426 5.14 38.83 5.04
C PHE A 426 5.38 38.38 3.60
N LEU A 427 4.36 37.92 2.87
CA LEU A 427 4.49 37.44 1.50
C LEU A 427 4.82 38.54 0.49
N GLU A 428 4.52 39.81 0.79
CA GLU A 428 4.94 40.92 -0.06
C GLU A 428 6.47 41.03 -0.23
N ASN A 429 7.26 40.55 0.74
CA ASN A 429 8.71 40.50 0.60
C ASN A 429 9.18 39.61 -0.56
N PHE A 430 8.38 38.59 -0.90
CA PHE A 430 8.69 37.60 -1.94
C PHE A 430 7.99 37.89 -3.27
N ARG A 431 7.07 38.85 -3.35
CA ARG A 431 6.24 39.09 -4.53
C ARG A 431 7.04 39.21 -5.81
N LEU A 432 8.09 40.07 -5.82
CA LEU A 432 8.94 40.28 -6.99
C LEU A 432 9.70 39.00 -7.40
N LEU A 433 10.07 38.16 -6.43
CA LEU A 433 10.69 36.86 -6.70
C LEU A 433 9.69 35.89 -7.36
N PHE A 434 8.48 35.81 -6.83
CA PHE A 434 7.45 34.89 -7.35
C PHE A 434 6.92 35.34 -8.72
N GLU A 435 6.85 36.63 -9.00
CA GLU A 435 6.38 37.18 -10.28
C GLU A 435 7.50 37.27 -11.36
N ASP A 436 8.73 36.83 -11.04
CA ASP A 436 9.85 36.86 -12.00
C ASP A 436 9.68 35.74 -13.04
N THR A 437 9.47 36.13 -14.30
CA THR A 437 9.26 35.22 -15.43
C THR A 437 10.50 34.42 -15.83
N SER A 438 11.69 34.81 -15.36
CA SER A 438 12.95 34.13 -15.65
C SER A 438 13.20 32.91 -14.74
N LYS A 439 12.41 32.76 -13.68
CA LYS A 439 12.58 31.70 -12.69
C LYS A 439 12.15 30.33 -13.20
N LYS A 440 12.85 29.32 -12.73
CA LYS A 440 12.52 27.90 -12.86
C LYS A 440 12.22 27.33 -11.48
N TRP A 441 10.96 27.08 -11.22
CA TRP A 441 10.48 26.58 -9.94
C TRP A 441 10.44 25.06 -9.95
N VAL A 442 10.96 24.45 -8.90
CA VAL A 442 10.91 23.00 -8.70
C VAL A 442 10.04 22.73 -7.48
N GLY A 443 9.16 21.75 -7.56
CA GLY A 443 8.33 21.34 -6.43
C GLY A 443 7.80 19.92 -6.59
N GLN A 444 7.21 19.39 -5.53
CA GLN A 444 6.54 18.08 -5.50
C GLN A 444 5.05 18.30 -5.34
N ASN A 445 4.21 18.01 -6.36
CA ASN A 445 2.79 18.34 -6.37
C ASN A 445 2.54 19.85 -6.26
N VAL A 446 3.25 20.62 -7.09
CA VAL A 446 3.26 22.11 -7.06
C VAL A 446 1.88 22.74 -7.09
N LYS A 447 0.86 22.05 -7.63
CA LYS A 447 -0.52 22.55 -7.65
C LYS A 447 -1.04 22.84 -6.25
N TYR A 448 -0.69 22.03 -5.27
CA TYR A 448 -1.07 22.25 -3.88
C TYR A 448 -0.51 23.57 -3.34
N ASP A 449 0.79 23.75 -3.45
CA ASP A 449 1.49 24.94 -2.94
C ASP A 449 1.03 26.21 -3.64
N LEU A 450 0.93 26.17 -4.96
CA LEU A 450 0.43 27.29 -5.75
C LEU A 450 -1.03 27.64 -5.39
N THR A 451 -1.86 26.65 -5.03
CA THR A 451 -3.22 26.91 -4.55
C THR A 451 -3.20 27.61 -3.19
N VAL A 452 -2.33 27.19 -2.28
CA VAL A 452 -2.15 27.86 -0.99
C VAL A 452 -1.73 29.32 -1.20
N PHE A 453 -0.71 29.61 -2.01
CA PHE A 453 -0.26 30.97 -2.31
C PHE A 453 -1.36 31.80 -2.98
N LYS A 454 -2.16 31.22 -3.87
CA LYS A 454 -3.24 31.95 -4.54
C LYS A 454 -4.32 32.47 -3.56
N TRP A 455 -4.54 31.75 -2.45
CA TRP A 455 -5.43 32.24 -1.37
C TRP A 455 -4.88 33.47 -0.65
N TYR A 456 -3.58 33.70 -0.71
CA TYR A 456 -2.93 34.92 -0.21
C TYR A 456 -2.70 35.98 -1.31
N GLY A 457 -3.27 35.78 -2.51
CA GLY A 457 -3.15 36.72 -3.63
C GLY A 457 -1.76 36.74 -4.27
N ILE A 458 -0.99 35.67 -4.11
CA ILE A 458 0.33 35.48 -4.74
C ILE A 458 0.19 34.55 -5.95
N GLU A 459 0.75 34.97 -7.07
CA GLU A 459 0.85 34.19 -8.29
C GLU A 459 2.32 33.99 -8.67
N PHE A 460 2.65 32.79 -9.08
CA PHE A 460 4.00 32.45 -9.54
C PHE A 460 4.09 32.60 -11.07
N ALA A 461 5.11 33.29 -11.51
CA ALA A 461 5.52 33.34 -12.91
C ALA A 461 6.70 32.39 -13.16
N GLY A 462 7.11 32.27 -14.42
CA GLY A 462 8.22 31.42 -14.84
C GLY A 462 7.80 29.99 -15.18
N GLN A 463 8.77 29.10 -15.21
CA GLN A 463 8.60 27.70 -15.58
C GLN A 463 8.52 26.82 -14.33
N PHE A 464 7.79 25.73 -14.44
CA PHE A 464 7.66 24.77 -13.33
C PHE A 464 8.20 23.41 -13.72
N PHE A 465 8.81 22.74 -12.76
CA PHE A 465 9.15 21.32 -12.81
C PHE A 465 8.52 20.62 -11.62
N ASP A 466 7.44 19.92 -11.85
CA ASP A 466 6.78 19.09 -10.82
C ASP A 466 7.37 17.68 -10.85
N THR A 467 8.01 17.28 -9.76
CA THR A 467 8.67 15.96 -9.65
C THR A 467 7.66 14.81 -9.65
N MET A 468 6.43 15.03 -9.15
CA MET A 468 5.36 14.04 -9.20
C MET A 468 4.87 13.79 -10.63
N LEU A 469 4.66 14.85 -11.42
CA LEU A 469 4.28 14.76 -12.83
C LEU A 469 5.42 14.19 -13.68
N ALA A 470 6.66 14.61 -13.43
CA ALA A 470 7.84 14.07 -14.10
C ALA A 470 7.93 12.54 -13.89
N HIS A 471 7.80 12.09 -12.64
CA HIS A 471 7.82 10.66 -12.35
C HIS A 471 6.62 9.92 -12.96
N TYR A 472 5.44 10.53 -12.99
CA TYR A 472 4.28 9.95 -13.67
C TYR A 472 4.56 9.62 -15.14
N LEU A 473 5.23 10.50 -15.87
CA LEU A 473 5.62 10.25 -17.26
C LEU A 473 6.78 9.27 -17.40
N ILE A 474 7.67 9.22 -16.41
CA ILE A 474 8.78 8.27 -16.37
C ILE A 474 8.27 6.86 -16.04
N GLU A 475 7.43 6.74 -15.02
CA GLU A 475 6.90 5.47 -14.51
C GLU A 475 5.43 5.61 -14.11
N PRO A 476 4.48 5.55 -15.07
CA PRO A 476 3.05 5.82 -14.83
C PRO A 476 2.42 4.96 -13.74
N GLU A 477 2.93 3.75 -13.56
CA GLU A 477 2.41 2.77 -12.60
C GLU A 477 3.13 2.83 -11.23
N GLY A 478 4.19 3.65 -11.11
CA GLY A 478 4.99 3.80 -9.90
C GLY A 478 4.28 4.58 -8.80
N ARG A 479 4.74 4.41 -7.56
CA ARG A 479 4.35 5.26 -6.44
C ARG A 479 5.00 6.64 -6.61
N ARG A 480 4.31 7.71 -6.17
CA ARG A 480 4.73 9.09 -6.42
C ARG A 480 4.92 9.91 -5.14
N ASN A 481 4.76 9.31 -3.97
CA ASN A 481 5.07 9.98 -2.71
C ASN A 481 6.58 10.17 -2.55
N MET A 482 6.99 11.25 -1.93
CA MET A 482 8.40 11.66 -1.79
C MET A 482 9.25 10.58 -1.12
N ASP A 483 8.77 9.94 -0.05
CA ASP A 483 9.50 8.87 0.64
C ASP A 483 9.90 7.73 -0.31
N TYR A 484 8.98 7.32 -1.19
CA TYR A 484 9.25 6.27 -2.16
C TYR A 484 10.24 6.73 -3.23
N LEU A 485 10.05 7.94 -3.77
CA LEU A 485 10.89 8.49 -4.82
C LEU A 485 12.32 8.75 -4.33
N SER A 486 12.47 9.31 -3.14
CA SER A 486 13.79 9.56 -2.56
C SER A 486 14.53 8.27 -2.22
N ALA A 487 13.84 7.27 -1.67
CA ALA A 487 14.43 5.96 -1.42
C ALA A 487 14.88 5.28 -2.72
N GLN A 488 14.07 5.36 -3.78
CA GLN A 488 14.33 4.69 -5.06
C GLN A 488 15.44 5.38 -5.89
N PHE A 489 15.41 6.71 -6.00
CA PHE A 489 16.27 7.44 -6.90
C PHE A 489 17.49 8.09 -6.22
N LEU A 490 17.40 8.36 -4.92
CA LEU A 490 18.46 9.02 -4.16
C LEU A 490 19.07 8.13 -3.06
N ARG A 491 18.49 6.96 -2.81
CA ARG A 491 18.84 6.07 -1.69
C ARG A 491 18.70 6.78 -0.33
N TYR A 492 17.75 7.69 -0.23
CA TYR A 492 17.56 8.56 0.93
C TYR A 492 16.18 8.33 1.56
N GLU A 493 16.15 8.20 2.90
CA GLU A 493 14.92 8.09 3.70
C GLU A 493 14.65 9.43 4.38
N PRO A 494 13.65 10.21 3.92
CA PRO A 494 13.29 11.48 4.55
C PRO A 494 12.67 11.29 5.93
N VAL A 495 12.67 12.35 6.72
CA VAL A 495 11.94 12.39 8.00
C VAL A 495 10.45 12.23 7.73
N SER A 496 9.81 11.30 8.44
CA SER A 496 8.36 11.09 8.29
C SER A 496 7.57 12.19 8.99
N ILE A 497 6.53 12.72 8.35
CA ILE A 497 5.62 13.69 8.98
C ILE A 497 4.97 13.13 10.26
N GLU A 498 4.81 11.82 10.39
CA GLU A 498 4.30 11.19 11.60
C GLU A 498 5.24 11.35 12.81
N GLU A 499 6.54 11.59 12.58
CA GLU A 499 7.50 11.87 13.64
C GLU A 499 7.31 13.29 14.22
N LEU A 500 6.81 14.22 13.41
CA LEU A 500 6.55 15.60 13.83
C LEU A 500 5.20 15.76 14.49
N ILE A 501 4.12 15.32 13.81
CA ILE A 501 2.74 15.59 14.22
C ILE A 501 2.02 14.36 14.84
N GLY A 502 2.68 13.22 14.86
CA GLY A 502 2.10 11.97 15.35
C GLY A 502 1.22 11.25 14.32
N LYS A 503 0.81 10.04 14.66
CA LYS A 503 -0.03 9.20 13.77
C LYS A 503 -1.42 9.78 13.59
N LYS A 504 -2.00 9.55 12.38
CA LYS A 504 -3.35 10.00 12.03
C LYS A 504 -4.39 9.49 13.04
N GLY A 505 -5.12 10.40 13.68
CA GLY A 505 -6.16 10.07 14.65
C GLY A 505 -6.42 11.17 15.68
N LYS A 506 -7.18 10.82 16.73
CA LYS A 506 -7.41 11.72 17.87
C LYS A 506 -6.09 11.97 18.60
N GLY A 507 -5.56 13.16 18.53
CA GLY A 507 -4.29 13.57 19.17
C GLY A 507 -3.18 13.88 18.18
N GLN A 508 -3.41 13.81 16.87
CA GLN A 508 -2.51 14.34 15.88
C GLN A 508 -2.37 15.85 16.05
N LEU A 509 -1.14 16.35 16.11
CA LEU A 509 -0.83 17.76 16.24
C LEU A 509 -1.02 18.47 14.89
N SER A 510 -1.18 19.79 14.93
CA SER A 510 -1.02 20.62 13.73
C SER A 510 0.46 20.96 13.56
N MET A 511 0.91 21.19 12.31
CA MET A 511 2.27 21.66 12.06
C MET A 511 2.58 22.98 12.82
N LYS A 512 1.57 23.81 13.11
CA LYS A 512 1.71 25.01 13.96
C LYS A 512 2.15 24.72 15.40
N ASP A 513 1.93 23.52 15.90
CA ASP A 513 2.20 23.13 17.28
C ASP A 513 3.55 22.42 17.43
N VAL A 514 4.26 22.19 16.32
CA VAL A 514 5.56 21.54 16.27
C VAL A 514 6.66 22.56 16.60
N GLU A 515 7.72 22.08 17.23
CA GLU A 515 8.91 22.88 17.52
C GLU A 515 9.59 23.38 16.25
N LEU A 516 9.92 24.67 16.20
CA LEU A 516 10.39 25.36 14.99
C LEU A 516 11.64 24.71 14.36
N GLU A 517 12.59 24.28 15.20
CA GLU A 517 13.79 23.60 14.70
C GLU A 517 13.48 22.27 14.00
N LYS A 518 12.47 21.55 14.46
CA LYS A 518 12.04 20.30 13.81
C LYS A 518 11.34 20.57 12.49
N ILE A 519 10.48 21.61 12.46
CA ILE A 519 9.83 22.01 11.20
C ILE A 519 10.89 22.44 10.19
N LYS A 520 11.89 23.23 10.61
CA LYS A 520 12.99 23.67 9.74
C LYS A 520 13.71 22.46 9.10
N GLU A 521 14.11 21.48 9.91
CA GLU A 521 14.80 20.29 9.40
C GLU A 521 13.94 19.55 8.38
N TYR A 522 12.68 19.31 8.69
CA TYR A 522 11.73 18.62 7.83
C TYR A 522 11.45 19.40 6.53
N ALA A 523 11.04 20.66 6.63
CA ALA A 523 10.60 21.46 5.49
C ALA A 523 11.75 21.73 4.49
N VAL A 524 12.97 21.98 4.99
CA VAL A 524 14.12 22.19 4.11
C VAL A 524 14.59 20.88 3.48
N GLU A 525 14.48 19.76 4.22
CA GLU A 525 14.73 18.44 3.67
C GLU A 525 13.80 18.17 2.46
N ASP A 526 12.51 18.48 2.58
CA ASP A 526 11.55 18.29 1.49
C ASP A 526 11.91 19.14 0.26
N ALA A 527 12.29 20.41 0.42
CA ALA A 527 12.73 21.25 -0.68
C ALA A 527 14.05 20.76 -1.31
N ASP A 528 15.03 20.32 -0.51
CA ASP A 528 16.31 19.81 -0.99
C ASP A 528 16.15 18.48 -1.72
N ILE A 529 15.41 17.54 -1.16
CA ILE A 529 15.11 16.24 -1.79
C ILE A 529 14.35 16.46 -3.10
N THR A 530 13.41 17.38 -3.15
CA THR A 530 12.69 17.74 -4.38
C THR A 530 13.62 18.26 -5.46
N LEU A 531 14.60 19.10 -5.12
CA LEU A 531 15.64 19.55 -6.06
C LEU A 531 16.49 18.38 -6.57
N GLN A 532 16.89 17.47 -5.69
CA GLN A 532 17.68 16.29 -6.06
C GLN A 532 16.87 15.34 -6.96
N LEU A 533 15.60 15.13 -6.68
CA LEU A 533 14.69 14.33 -7.52
C LEU A 533 14.53 14.94 -8.91
N LYS A 534 14.37 16.27 -9.02
CA LYS A 534 14.37 16.97 -10.31
C LYS A 534 15.64 16.69 -11.10
N ASN A 535 16.81 16.75 -10.47
CA ASN A 535 18.08 16.47 -11.11
C ASN A 535 18.20 15.03 -11.60
N ALA A 536 17.60 14.08 -10.88
CA ALA A 536 17.50 12.68 -11.30
C ALA A 536 16.49 12.48 -12.45
N PHE A 537 15.37 13.19 -12.44
CA PHE A 537 14.27 12.98 -13.40
C PHE A 537 14.45 13.72 -14.72
N ALA A 538 15.05 14.91 -14.73
CA ALA A 538 15.23 15.69 -15.95
C ALA A 538 15.96 14.92 -17.08
N PRO A 539 17.07 14.19 -16.82
CA PRO A 539 17.69 13.33 -17.83
C PRO A 539 16.79 12.17 -18.29
N LEU A 540 15.97 11.62 -17.38
CA LEU A 540 15.07 10.51 -17.70
C LEU A 540 13.89 10.96 -18.58
N ILE A 541 13.35 12.15 -18.36
CA ILE A 541 12.32 12.76 -19.21
C ILE A 541 12.84 12.88 -20.65
N ALA A 542 14.05 13.43 -20.83
CA ALA A 542 14.69 13.56 -22.13
C ALA A 542 14.99 12.17 -22.77
N LYS A 543 15.56 11.24 -22.01
CA LYS A 543 15.86 9.86 -22.46
C LYS A 543 14.61 9.13 -22.94
N ARG A 544 13.46 9.31 -22.25
CA ARG A 544 12.19 8.67 -22.62
C ARG A 544 11.41 9.43 -23.69
N LYS A 545 11.92 10.57 -24.14
CA LYS A 545 11.29 11.42 -25.16
C LYS A 545 9.86 11.85 -24.80
N VAL A 546 9.65 12.16 -23.53
CA VAL A 546 8.36 12.65 -23.00
C VAL A 546 8.43 14.12 -22.60
N ASP A 547 9.52 14.81 -22.94
CA ASP A 547 9.77 16.22 -22.68
C ASP A 547 8.69 17.14 -23.27
N THR A 548 8.24 16.87 -24.48
CA THR A 548 7.13 17.62 -25.11
C THR A 548 5.84 17.47 -24.30
N VAL A 549 5.47 16.24 -23.90
CA VAL A 549 4.27 16.02 -23.09
C VAL A 549 4.41 16.71 -21.74
N PHE A 550 5.57 16.60 -21.11
CA PHE A 550 5.84 17.22 -19.83
C PHE A 550 5.74 18.75 -19.87
N ASN A 551 6.43 19.38 -20.85
CA ASN A 551 6.54 20.83 -20.91
C ASN A 551 5.33 21.51 -21.55
N ASP A 552 4.73 20.91 -22.60
CA ASP A 552 3.71 21.57 -23.42
C ASP A 552 2.28 21.15 -23.05
N VAL A 553 2.12 20.07 -22.28
CA VAL A 553 0.81 19.54 -21.87
C VAL A 553 0.65 19.55 -20.36
N GLU A 554 1.41 18.71 -19.65
CA GLU A 554 1.21 18.46 -18.22
C GLU A 554 1.53 19.69 -17.35
N THR A 555 2.67 20.33 -17.59
CA THR A 555 3.06 21.50 -16.81
C THR A 555 2.12 22.70 -17.00
N PRO A 556 1.69 23.08 -18.21
CA PRO A 556 0.66 24.11 -18.37
C PRO A 556 -0.70 23.75 -17.79
N LEU A 557 -1.07 22.46 -17.83
CA LEU A 557 -2.33 21.96 -17.28
C LEU A 557 -2.44 22.19 -15.77
N VAL A 558 -1.31 22.19 -15.03
CA VAL A 558 -1.28 22.49 -13.59
C VAL A 558 -1.97 23.82 -13.29
N LYS A 559 -1.64 24.89 -14.04
CA LYS A 559 -2.28 26.21 -13.84
C LYS A 559 -3.76 26.21 -14.18
N VAL A 560 -4.15 25.52 -15.26
CA VAL A 560 -5.56 25.40 -15.64
C VAL A 560 -6.38 24.71 -14.57
N LEU A 561 -5.88 23.58 -14.04
CA LEU A 561 -6.56 22.84 -12.99
C LEU A 561 -6.58 23.62 -11.67
N LEU A 562 -5.49 24.30 -11.33
CA LEU A 562 -5.43 25.21 -10.19
C LEU A 562 -6.51 26.29 -10.27
N ASP A 563 -6.65 26.94 -11.41
CA ASP A 563 -7.67 27.99 -11.61
C ASP A 563 -9.09 27.43 -11.49
N MET A 564 -9.34 26.25 -12.05
CA MET A 564 -10.63 25.57 -11.93
C MET A 564 -10.95 25.19 -10.47
N GLU A 565 -9.96 24.66 -9.74
CA GLU A 565 -10.10 24.29 -8.33
C GLU A 565 -10.30 25.53 -7.44
N TYR A 566 -9.53 26.60 -7.70
CA TYR A 566 -9.63 27.86 -6.98
C TYR A 566 -10.96 28.58 -7.23
N GLU A 567 -11.45 28.59 -8.48
CA GLU A 567 -12.75 29.17 -8.83
C GLU A 567 -13.89 28.38 -8.18
N GLY A 568 -13.81 27.04 -8.17
CA GLY A 568 -14.82 26.18 -7.59
C GLY A 568 -16.17 26.23 -8.30
N VAL A 569 -17.13 25.46 -7.78
CA VAL A 569 -18.46 25.29 -8.38
C VAL A 569 -19.53 25.83 -7.43
N ARG A 570 -20.41 26.69 -7.96
CA ARG A 570 -21.58 27.15 -7.21
C ARG A 570 -22.68 26.08 -7.27
N ILE A 571 -23.25 25.76 -6.11
CA ILE A 571 -24.39 24.86 -6.00
C ILE A 571 -25.61 25.61 -5.46
N ASP A 572 -26.79 25.22 -5.93
CA ASP A 572 -28.06 25.75 -5.46
C ASP A 572 -28.53 24.98 -4.23
N LYS A 573 -28.34 25.59 -3.06
CA LYS A 573 -28.70 24.97 -1.77
C LYS A 573 -30.20 24.78 -1.61
N ASP A 574 -31.00 25.72 -2.12
CA ASP A 574 -32.44 25.70 -1.93
C ASP A 574 -33.03 24.57 -2.78
N PHE A 575 -32.60 24.47 -4.04
CA PHE A 575 -32.95 23.34 -4.91
C PHE A 575 -32.56 21.99 -4.28
N LEU A 576 -31.32 21.86 -3.79
CA LEU A 576 -30.88 20.61 -3.16
C LEU A 576 -31.68 20.27 -1.91
N SER A 577 -32.02 21.28 -1.08
CA SER A 577 -32.86 21.08 0.10
C SER A 577 -34.26 20.59 -0.24
N ASP A 578 -34.87 21.14 -1.28
CA ASP A 578 -36.20 20.71 -1.72
C ASP A 578 -36.16 19.34 -2.38
N TYR A 579 -35.16 19.08 -3.21
CA TYR A 579 -34.95 17.78 -3.82
C TYR A 579 -34.64 16.68 -2.78
N SER A 580 -33.91 17.02 -1.71
CA SER A 580 -33.71 16.10 -0.57
C SER A 580 -35.03 15.63 0.05
N LYS A 581 -36.00 16.55 0.19
CA LYS A 581 -37.35 16.24 0.73
C LYS A 581 -38.17 15.37 -0.24
N GLU A 582 -38.00 15.56 -1.55
CA GLU A 582 -38.65 14.70 -2.56
C GLU A 582 -38.08 13.29 -2.48
N LEU A 583 -36.75 13.14 -2.51
CA LEU A 583 -36.10 11.85 -2.38
C LEU A 583 -36.46 11.13 -1.08
N GLU A 584 -36.61 11.86 0.02
CA GLU A 584 -37.04 11.30 1.29
C GLU A 584 -38.46 10.73 1.22
N LYS A 585 -39.38 11.44 0.57
CA LYS A 585 -40.76 10.96 0.37
C LYS A 585 -40.79 9.72 -0.52
N GLU A 586 -40.04 9.71 -1.62
CA GLU A 586 -39.96 8.59 -2.52
C GLU A 586 -39.34 7.35 -1.84
N ALA A 587 -38.23 7.55 -1.09
CA ALA A 587 -37.59 6.50 -0.32
C ALA A 587 -38.55 5.94 0.77
N ALA A 588 -39.30 6.80 1.45
CA ALA A 588 -40.32 6.36 2.42
C ALA A 588 -41.46 5.60 1.73
N CYS A 589 -41.85 5.96 0.53
CA CYS A 589 -42.83 5.19 -0.23
C CYS A 589 -42.33 3.78 -0.55
N CYS A 590 -41.09 3.65 -1.05
CA CYS A 590 -40.45 2.34 -1.27
C CYS A 590 -40.35 1.52 0.04
N GLU A 591 -39.98 2.16 1.14
CA GLU A 591 -39.88 1.53 2.45
C GLU A 591 -41.22 0.99 2.94
N GLU A 592 -42.31 1.76 2.84
CA GLU A 592 -43.66 1.32 3.21
C GLU A 592 -44.17 0.18 2.32
N ASN A 593 -43.86 0.22 1.01
CA ASN A 593 -44.16 -0.88 0.10
C ASN A 593 -43.46 -2.15 0.54
N VAL A 594 -42.17 -2.06 0.90
CA VAL A 594 -41.41 -3.19 1.42
C VAL A 594 -42.07 -3.75 2.70
N TYR A 595 -42.43 -2.88 3.67
CA TYR A 595 -43.04 -3.29 4.91
C TYR A 595 -44.42 -3.94 4.69
N ALA A 596 -45.22 -3.42 3.76
CA ALA A 596 -46.52 -3.99 3.40
C ALA A 596 -46.40 -5.41 2.85
N VAL A 597 -45.40 -5.66 2.01
CA VAL A 597 -45.16 -6.99 1.43
C VAL A 597 -44.49 -7.94 2.43
N ALA A 598 -43.53 -7.39 3.23
CA ALA A 598 -42.83 -8.18 4.24
C ALA A 598 -43.68 -8.47 5.49
N GLU A 599 -44.80 -7.75 5.71
CA GLU A 599 -45.67 -7.84 6.92
C GLU A 599 -44.87 -7.65 8.22
N VAL A 600 -43.76 -6.88 8.16
CA VAL A 600 -42.91 -6.56 9.31
C VAL A 600 -42.14 -5.28 9.05
N ARG A 601 -42.01 -4.45 10.08
CA ARG A 601 -41.13 -3.27 10.05
C ARG A 601 -39.75 -3.64 10.56
N PHE A 602 -38.72 -3.22 9.82
CA PHE A 602 -37.32 -3.47 10.15
C PHE A 602 -36.46 -2.36 9.56
N ASN A 603 -35.18 -2.30 9.93
CA ASN A 603 -34.27 -1.33 9.33
C ASN A 603 -33.85 -1.80 7.93
N LEU A 604 -34.49 -1.24 6.88
CA LEU A 604 -34.25 -1.58 5.48
C LEU A 604 -32.82 -1.25 5.02
N ALA A 605 -32.17 -0.27 5.66
CA ALA A 605 -30.75 0.06 5.43
C ALA A 605 -29.79 -0.96 6.08
N SER A 606 -30.26 -1.86 6.95
CA SER A 606 -29.45 -2.90 7.57
C SER A 606 -29.36 -4.15 6.69
N PRO A 607 -28.19 -4.49 6.11
CA PRO A 607 -28.03 -5.69 5.29
C PRO A 607 -28.41 -6.97 6.04
N LYS A 608 -28.17 -7.01 7.35
CA LYS A 608 -28.51 -8.16 8.20
C LYS A 608 -30.02 -8.38 8.28
N GLN A 609 -30.78 -7.34 8.70
CA GLN A 609 -32.23 -7.44 8.85
C GLN A 609 -32.92 -7.66 7.49
N LEU A 610 -32.44 -7.00 6.44
CA LEU A 610 -32.94 -7.22 5.09
C LEU A 610 -32.72 -8.68 4.65
N GLY A 611 -31.55 -9.24 4.89
CA GLY A 611 -31.26 -10.64 4.55
C GLY A 611 -32.18 -11.64 5.30
N GLU A 612 -32.41 -11.40 6.60
CA GLU A 612 -33.34 -12.23 7.40
C GLU A 612 -34.76 -12.18 6.82
N VAL A 613 -35.22 -10.97 6.42
CA VAL A 613 -36.56 -10.83 5.81
C VAL A 613 -36.66 -11.51 4.45
N LEU A 614 -35.70 -11.27 3.56
CA LEU A 614 -35.74 -11.83 2.20
C LEU A 614 -35.62 -13.37 2.18
N PHE A 615 -34.72 -13.92 2.99
CA PHE A 615 -34.32 -15.32 2.86
C PHE A 615 -34.91 -16.24 3.95
N GLU A 616 -35.23 -15.73 5.15
CA GLU A 616 -35.84 -16.54 6.20
C GLU A 616 -37.35 -16.38 6.24
N LYS A 617 -37.85 -15.14 6.16
CA LYS A 617 -39.30 -14.88 6.21
C LYS A 617 -39.96 -15.09 4.86
N LEU A 618 -39.51 -14.42 3.81
CA LEU A 618 -40.10 -14.48 2.46
C LEU A 618 -39.60 -15.69 1.65
N LYS A 619 -38.46 -16.28 2.03
CA LYS A 619 -37.84 -17.48 1.41
C LYS A 619 -37.64 -17.33 -0.11
N LEU A 620 -37.22 -16.15 -0.57
CA LEU A 620 -37.08 -15.83 -2.00
C LEU A 620 -36.01 -16.68 -2.69
N ASP A 621 -34.95 -17.08 -1.97
CA ASP A 621 -33.95 -18.01 -2.48
C ASP A 621 -33.56 -19.02 -1.39
N PRO A 622 -33.95 -20.31 -1.55
CA PRO A 622 -33.55 -21.36 -0.60
C PRO A 622 -32.05 -21.64 -0.55
N LYS A 623 -31.28 -21.18 -1.57
CA LYS A 623 -29.83 -21.35 -1.68
C LYS A 623 -29.05 -20.03 -1.45
N ALA A 624 -29.70 -19.07 -0.77
CA ALA A 624 -29.08 -17.76 -0.49
C ALA A 624 -27.76 -17.93 0.24
N LYS A 625 -26.71 -17.28 -0.31
CA LYS A 625 -25.37 -17.33 0.25
C LYS A 625 -25.26 -16.40 1.46
N LYS A 626 -24.57 -16.86 2.50
CA LYS A 626 -24.19 -16.05 3.64
C LYS A 626 -22.78 -15.51 3.46
N THR A 627 -22.53 -14.29 3.95
CA THR A 627 -21.20 -13.66 4.00
C THR A 627 -20.33 -14.33 5.07
N LYS A 628 -19.03 -14.03 5.09
CA LYS A 628 -18.09 -14.52 6.13
C LYS A 628 -18.55 -14.21 7.57
N SER A 629 -19.34 -13.16 7.77
CA SER A 629 -19.95 -12.80 9.06
C SER A 629 -21.25 -13.54 9.38
N GLY A 630 -21.63 -14.55 8.60
CA GLY A 630 -22.86 -15.31 8.78
C GLY A 630 -24.14 -14.59 8.37
N GLN A 631 -24.05 -13.40 7.80
CA GLN A 631 -25.19 -12.62 7.30
C GLN A 631 -25.48 -13.00 5.84
N TYR A 632 -26.74 -12.94 5.43
CA TYR A 632 -27.08 -13.11 4.03
C TYR A 632 -26.48 -12.01 3.16
N ALA A 633 -25.97 -12.37 1.99
CA ALA A 633 -25.53 -11.41 0.99
C ALA A 633 -26.76 -10.70 0.40
N THR A 634 -26.78 -9.37 0.50
CA THR A 634 -27.83 -8.51 -0.05
C THR A 634 -27.24 -7.43 -0.96
N GLY A 635 -26.12 -7.73 -1.63
CA GLY A 635 -25.50 -6.86 -2.62
C GLY A 635 -26.43 -6.65 -3.82
N GLU A 636 -26.11 -5.63 -4.62
CA GLU A 636 -26.89 -5.26 -5.81
C GLU A 636 -27.00 -6.43 -6.81
N ASP A 637 -25.91 -7.17 -7.01
CA ASP A 637 -25.84 -8.36 -7.86
C ASP A 637 -26.78 -9.49 -7.40
N VAL A 638 -27.00 -9.65 -6.09
CA VAL A 638 -27.94 -10.62 -5.52
C VAL A 638 -29.37 -10.13 -5.69
N LEU A 639 -29.63 -8.86 -5.39
CA LEU A 639 -30.97 -8.28 -5.52
C LEU A 639 -31.42 -8.26 -6.98
N MET A 640 -30.58 -7.90 -7.94
CA MET A 640 -30.91 -7.91 -9.35
C MET A 640 -31.33 -9.31 -9.87
N LYS A 641 -30.71 -10.38 -9.35
CA LYS A 641 -31.14 -11.76 -9.68
C LYS A 641 -32.52 -12.10 -9.12
N LEU A 642 -32.93 -11.46 -8.04
CA LEU A 642 -34.22 -11.66 -7.39
C LEU A 642 -35.32 -10.72 -7.95
N ALA A 643 -34.96 -9.64 -8.62
CA ALA A 643 -35.89 -8.65 -9.14
C ALA A 643 -36.93 -9.26 -10.09
N SER A 644 -36.54 -10.22 -10.93
CA SER A 644 -37.45 -10.97 -11.80
C SER A 644 -38.40 -11.92 -11.07
N GLN A 645 -38.12 -12.20 -9.81
CA GLN A 645 -38.87 -13.21 -9.03
C GLN A 645 -39.88 -12.58 -8.06
N HIS A 646 -39.63 -11.39 -7.58
CA HIS A 646 -40.47 -10.75 -6.58
C HIS A 646 -40.40 -9.22 -6.60
N LYS A 647 -41.55 -8.59 -6.71
CA LYS A 647 -41.67 -7.11 -6.84
C LYS A 647 -41.09 -6.33 -5.66
N ILE A 648 -41.02 -6.91 -4.45
CA ILE A 648 -40.39 -6.26 -3.28
C ILE A 648 -38.95 -5.83 -3.55
N VAL A 649 -38.26 -6.52 -4.45
CA VAL A 649 -36.85 -6.26 -4.74
C VAL A 649 -36.65 -4.93 -5.47
N ASP A 650 -37.61 -4.57 -6.34
CA ASP A 650 -37.58 -3.27 -7.05
C ASP A 650 -37.69 -2.11 -6.04
N ASP A 651 -38.60 -2.23 -5.05
CA ASP A 651 -38.73 -1.23 -3.98
C ASP A 651 -37.50 -1.15 -3.08
N ILE A 652 -36.82 -2.29 -2.83
CA ILE A 652 -35.56 -2.32 -2.05
C ILE A 652 -34.42 -1.64 -2.82
N ILE A 653 -34.30 -1.92 -4.13
CA ILE A 653 -33.29 -1.27 -4.98
C ILE A 653 -33.57 0.22 -5.05
N GLY A 654 -34.82 0.61 -5.34
CA GLY A 654 -35.26 2.00 -5.37
C GLY A 654 -34.95 2.75 -4.05
N PHE A 655 -35.29 2.15 -2.90
CA PHE A 655 -34.93 2.72 -1.60
C PHE A 655 -33.45 2.96 -1.45
N ARG A 656 -32.60 2.00 -1.83
CA ARG A 656 -31.14 2.11 -1.72
C ARG A 656 -30.58 3.21 -2.65
N GLU A 657 -31.05 3.28 -3.88
CA GLU A 657 -30.64 4.28 -4.85
C GLU A 657 -31.01 5.69 -4.37
N LEU A 658 -32.26 5.88 -3.96
CA LEU A 658 -32.77 7.17 -3.47
C LEU A 658 -32.05 7.59 -2.18
N THR A 659 -31.84 6.67 -1.24
CA THR A 659 -31.13 6.94 0.01
C THR A 659 -29.66 7.25 -0.24
N LYS A 660 -29.01 6.55 -1.16
CA LYS A 660 -27.61 6.81 -1.53
C LYS A 660 -27.47 8.16 -2.21
N LEU A 661 -28.35 8.47 -3.17
CA LEU A 661 -28.36 9.76 -3.85
C LEU A 661 -28.58 10.90 -2.84
N LYS A 662 -29.55 10.77 -1.95
CA LYS A 662 -29.83 11.74 -0.90
C LYS A 662 -28.63 11.95 0.02
N ASN A 663 -28.17 10.89 0.68
CA ASN A 663 -27.19 11.00 1.76
C ASN A 663 -25.77 11.31 1.25
N THR A 664 -25.36 10.68 0.14
CA THR A 664 -24.00 10.79 -0.37
C THR A 664 -23.76 12.06 -1.19
N TYR A 665 -24.78 12.53 -1.88
CA TYR A 665 -24.65 13.68 -2.79
C TYR A 665 -25.47 14.87 -2.36
N ILE A 666 -26.80 14.73 -2.25
CA ILE A 666 -27.69 15.86 -2.08
C ILE A 666 -27.50 16.55 -0.72
N ASP A 667 -27.44 15.79 0.36
CA ASP A 667 -27.24 16.32 1.72
C ASP A 667 -25.77 16.63 2.01
N ALA A 668 -24.83 15.91 1.37
CA ALA A 668 -23.41 16.08 1.63
C ALA A 668 -22.80 17.31 0.92
N LEU A 669 -23.21 17.59 -0.34
CA LEU A 669 -22.65 18.70 -1.12
C LEU A 669 -22.81 20.07 -0.42
N PRO A 670 -23.94 20.43 0.17
CA PRO A 670 -24.07 21.69 0.89
C PRO A 670 -23.10 21.84 2.06
N LEU A 671 -22.68 20.73 2.68
CA LEU A 671 -21.74 20.73 3.81
C LEU A 671 -20.29 20.97 3.34
N MET A 672 -20.01 20.74 2.06
CA MET A 672 -18.69 20.96 1.44
C MET A 672 -18.47 22.39 0.97
N ILE A 673 -19.49 23.27 1.08
CA ILE A 673 -19.37 24.65 0.64
C ILE A 673 -18.36 25.39 1.52
N ASN A 674 -17.32 25.89 0.90
CA ASN A 674 -16.34 26.75 1.55
C ASN A 674 -16.99 28.06 1.99
N ARG A 675 -16.82 28.42 3.27
CA ARG A 675 -17.47 29.59 3.87
C ARG A 675 -16.94 30.92 3.31
N LYS A 676 -15.69 30.95 2.85
CA LYS A 676 -15.05 32.14 2.29
C LYS A 676 -15.61 32.48 0.89
N THR A 677 -15.87 31.46 0.05
CA THR A 677 -16.25 31.64 -1.34
C THR A 677 -17.73 31.38 -1.64
N GLY A 678 -18.42 30.64 -0.77
CA GLY A 678 -19.77 30.15 -1.02
C GLY A 678 -19.86 29.08 -2.12
N ARG A 679 -18.72 28.47 -2.48
CA ARG A 679 -18.60 27.47 -3.55
C ARG A 679 -18.03 26.16 -3.02
N VAL A 680 -18.18 25.10 -3.78
CA VAL A 680 -17.51 23.81 -3.53
C VAL A 680 -16.23 23.78 -4.35
N HIS A 681 -15.12 23.49 -3.71
CA HIS A 681 -13.82 23.33 -4.36
C HIS A 681 -13.45 21.85 -4.36
N THR A 682 -13.18 21.32 -5.54
CA THR A 682 -12.71 19.95 -5.73
C THR A 682 -11.18 19.94 -5.85
N CYS A 683 -10.60 18.75 -5.94
CA CYS A 683 -9.20 18.55 -6.28
C CYS A 683 -9.16 17.57 -7.47
N TYR A 684 -8.59 18.00 -8.58
CA TYR A 684 -8.36 17.16 -9.76
C TYR A 684 -6.99 16.46 -9.63
N SER A 685 -6.98 15.13 -9.75
CA SER A 685 -5.77 14.31 -9.65
C SER A 685 -5.45 13.64 -10.98
#